data_ed180c27929d363f16908bffae61a596
#
_entry.id   ed180c27929d363f16908bffae61a596
#
_cell.length_a   1.000
_cell.length_b   1.000
_cell.length_c   1.000
_cell.angle_alpha   90.00
_cell.angle_beta   90.00
_cell.angle_gamma   90.00
#
_symmetry.space_group_name_H-M   'P 1'
#
loop_
_entity.id
_entity.type
_entity.pdbx_description
1 polymer ?
#
loop_
_entity_poly.entity_id
_entity_poly.type
_entity_poly.pdbx_seq_one_letter_code
_entity_poly.pdbx_strand_id
1 'polypeptide(L)'
;MLHFSRWKTILIWLTVLAGILYAAPNLVPASTLASLPNWLPKQQLTLGLDLQGGSHILLQIDRQDLANERLESARDEVRTSLRDGQIGYTGLAGTANSIQVRIRDQGQIEAAKSALERLAQPISTGMFMSGSVTEMEMTEPEPGLLRFTLTEAGIDYRIAAALTQSIEVVSRRVNELGTTEPIIQRQGSDRIMVQVPGLQDPQRLKDILGQTAKLTFQMVDQSIPVEEAISGRPPAGSTVMYSTEEPRVPHLIENRIIVSGENLVDAQATFDQRTNEPVVSFRFDSRGATRFGQATQANVGRLFAIILDNEVISAPQIREPILGGTGQISGSFTVESANDLAVLLRAGALPADLTIVEERTVGPSLGSDSIEAGQFAAIIAGVLVVGFMLFAYGRLGLIANIALLANVALIIAVLSVLGATLTLPGIAGIVLTMGMAVDSNVIIFERVREENRQGRSIVQSMDSGFKQALATVVDANVTTLIAAVILFFLGSGPIKGFAVTLAIGIVTTVFTAFTLTRWLVAFWLRRQRPKTMPAGVMRLVPDDTRVPFMAFRKYAFTLSVLLSIASAVLFFTVGMNYGIDFRGGSSIEVQAKGQQADIGDIRERLTGLELGEVQVQEFGSARDVLIRIGTQGGGDVAEQSAVEKVRSALETDYEFRRIEVVGPTVSSELAFNGTMGVLASLLAMLVYIWIRFEWQFGLGAIISTFHDVILMVGFYVVAGIEFNLTSIAAILTIVGYSINDTVVVYDRVRENLRRYKRMPIAELLDLSMNQTLARTVLTGVTTLFALAALSIWGGEVIQSFTIAMIFGILAGTYSSIFVAGPLLILFKLRPGALSQEETAVAKEPPAQQAL
;
A
#
# COMPACT_ATOMS: atom_id res chain seq x y z
N MET A 1 9.75 -43.50 3.75
CA MET A 1 9.74 -42.08 3.36
C MET A 1 11.05 -41.33 3.60
N LEU A 2 11.96 -41.77 4.47
CA LEU A 2 13.30 -41.17 4.65
C LEU A 2 14.32 -41.52 3.54
N HIS A 3 13.88 -42.20 2.47
CA HIS A 3 14.66 -42.48 1.29
C HIS A 3 14.49 -41.38 0.24
N PHE A 4 15.54 -40.61 0.02
CA PHE A 4 15.61 -39.65 -1.08
C PHE A 4 16.34 -40.28 -2.27
N SER A 5 15.74 -40.24 -3.46
CA SER A 5 16.44 -40.54 -4.69
C SER A 5 17.54 -39.49 -4.94
N ARG A 6 18.61 -39.89 -5.67
CA ARG A 6 19.69 -38.93 -6.01
C ARG A 6 19.17 -37.68 -6.69
N TRP A 7 18.19 -37.79 -7.57
CA TRP A 7 17.56 -36.67 -8.24
C TRP A 7 16.87 -35.71 -7.27
N LYS A 8 16.09 -36.20 -6.30
CA LYS A 8 15.44 -35.36 -5.28
C LYS A 8 16.47 -34.64 -4.41
N THR A 9 17.55 -35.30 -4.06
CA THR A 9 18.66 -34.71 -3.29
C THR A 9 19.31 -33.58 -4.08
N ILE A 10 19.60 -33.79 -5.36
CA ILE A 10 20.18 -32.78 -6.24
C ILE A 10 19.24 -31.57 -6.34
N LEU A 11 17.94 -31.79 -6.54
CA LEU A 11 16.94 -30.72 -6.65
C LEU A 11 16.87 -29.87 -5.37
N ILE A 12 16.87 -30.52 -4.18
CA ILE A 12 16.84 -29.83 -2.88
C ILE A 12 18.05 -28.86 -2.76
N TRP A 13 19.26 -29.43 -3.01
CA TRP A 13 20.48 -28.64 -2.89
C TRP A 13 20.61 -27.56 -3.98
N LEU A 14 20.11 -27.84 -5.17
CA LEU A 14 20.07 -26.86 -6.26
C LEU A 14 19.15 -25.68 -5.88
N THR A 15 17.98 -25.95 -5.29
CA THR A 15 17.07 -24.89 -4.82
C THR A 15 17.70 -24.06 -3.70
N VAL A 16 18.32 -24.71 -2.71
CA VAL A 16 18.98 -24.00 -1.60
C VAL A 16 20.19 -23.20 -2.11
N LEU A 17 21.00 -23.79 -2.99
CA LEU A 17 22.16 -23.11 -3.57
C LEU A 17 21.74 -21.92 -4.44
N ALA A 18 20.70 -22.10 -5.26
CA ALA A 18 20.11 -21.01 -6.02
C ALA A 18 19.62 -19.89 -5.09
N GLY A 19 18.91 -20.26 -3.99
CA GLY A 19 18.50 -19.28 -2.97
C GLY A 19 19.67 -18.50 -2.39
N ILE A 20 20.75 -19.16 -2.02
CA ILE A 20 21.96 -18.51 -1.50
C ILE A 20 22.59 -17.62 -2.58
N LEU A 21 22.67 -18.10 -3.83
CA LEU A 21 23.26 -17.36 -4.94
C LEU A 21 22.48 -16.09 -5.27
N TYR A 22 21.14 -16.12 -5.27
CA TYR A 22 20.30 -14.94 -5.51
C TYR A 22 20.18 -14.02 -4.28
N ALA A 23 20.43 -14.52 -3.07
CA ALA A 23 20.50 -13.70 -1.87
C ALA A 23 21.86 -12.98 -1.71
N ALA A 24 22.96 -13.59 -2.20
CA ALA A 24 24.30 -13.09 -2.03
C ALA A 24 24.55 -11.65 -2.54
N PRO A 25 23.97 -11.18 -3.66
CA PRO A 25 24.13 -9.80 -4.10
C PRO A 25 23.74 -8.74 -3.06
N ASN A 26 22.83 -9.07 -2.15
CA ASN A 26 22.39 -8.15 -1.08
C ASN A 26 23.46 -7.91 0.01
N LEU A 27 24.52 -8.72 0.05
CA LEU A 27 25.64 -8.57 0.98
C LEU A 27 26.83 -7.80 0.39
N VAL A 28 26.72 -7.42 -0.89
CA VAL A 28 27.84 -6.81 -1.64
C VAL A 28 27.44 -5.41 -2.12
N PRO A 29 28.29 -4.39 -1.98
CA PRO A 29 28.02 -3.05 -2.50
C PRO A 29 27.74 -3.06 -4.01
N ALA A 30 26.81 -2.20 -4.47
CA ALA A 30 26.41 -2.11 -5.89
C ALA A 30 27.59 -1.82 -6.83
N SER A 31 28.56 -1.04 -6.39
CA SER A 31 29.80 -0.75 -7.15
C SER A 31 30.62 -2.00 -7.49
N THR A 32 30.65 -2.97 -6.56
CA THR A 32 31.35 -4.24 -6.76
C THR A 32 30.55 -5.17 -7.67
N LEU A 33 29.22 -5.16 -7.58
CA LEU A 33 28.34 -5.96 -8.44
C LEU A 33 28.42 -5.57 -9.90
N ALA A 34 28.65 -4.29 -10.20
CA ALA A 34 28.85 -3.82 -11.57
C ALA A 34 30.03 -4.49 -12.27
N SER A 35 31.08 -4.84 -11.53
CA SER A 35 32.32 -5.48 -12.05
C SER A 35 32.18 -6.99 -12.26
N LEU A 36 31.10 -7.63 -11.76
CA LEU A 36 30.88 -9.07 -11.88
C LEU A 36 30.42 -9.47 -13.29
N PRO A 37 30.72 -10.72 -13.74
CA PRO A 37 30.25 -11.25 -15.02
C PRO A 37 28.72 -11.22 -15.13
N ASN A 38 28.18 -11.00 -16.35
CA ASN A 38 26.74 -10.88 -16.59
C ASN A 38 25.92 -12.16 -16.38
N TRP A 39 26.55 -13.33 -16.26
CA TRP A 39 25.87 -14.59 -15.96
C TRP A 39 25.56 -14.81 -14.47
N LEU A 40 26.16 -14.00 -13.57
CA LEU A 40 25.82 -14.00 -12.14
C LEU A 40 24.62 -13.11 -11.87
N PRO A 41 23.73 -13.51 -10.95
CA PRO A 41 22.64 -12.64 -10.53
C PRO A 41 23.20 -11.38 -9.86
N LYS A 42 22.70 -10.21 -10.31
CA LYS A 42 23.11 -8.88 -9.80
C LYS A 42 21.95 -8.17 -9.11
N GLN A 43 20.75 -8.74 -9.16
CA GLN A 43 19.55 -8.15 -8.58
C GLN A 43 19.68 -8.07 -7.06
N GLN A 44 19.50 -6.87 -6.53
CA GLN A 44 19.39 -6.61 -5.10
C GLN A 44 17.93 -6.38 -4.73
N LEU A 45 17.64 -6.44 -3.43
CA LEU A 45 16.34 -6.03 -2.87
C LEU A 45 16.11 -4.54 -3.16
N THR A 46 14.96 -4.24 -3.73
CA THR A 46 14.48 -2.86 -3.79
C THR A 46 13.99 -2.44 -2.41
N LEU A 47 14.64 -1.43 -1.83
CA LEU A 47 14.22 -0.91 -0.54
C LEU A 47 13.00 0.02 -0.73
N GLY A 48 12.04 -0.08 0.16
CA GLY A 48 10.88 0.81 0.16
C GLY A 48 11.22 2.22 0.63
N LEU A 49 10.25 3.11 0.46
CA LEU A 49 10.36 4.51 0.85
C LEU A 49 10.74 4.68 2.33
N ASP A 50 10.16 3.84 3.21
CA ASP A 50 10.41 3.87 4.65
C ASP A 50 11.88 3.59 5.02
N LEU A 51 12.65 2.98 4.09
CA LEU A 51 14.05 2.58 4.30
C LEU A 51 15.05 3.46 3.55
N GLN A 52 14.72 3.91 2.34
CA GLN A 52 15.62 4.76 1.55
C GLN A 52 15.35 6.25 1.75
N GLY A 53 14.23 6.60 2.37
CA GLY A 53 13.70 7.94 2.29
C GLY A 53 13.12 8.23 0.90
N GLY A 54 12.55 9.43 0.73
CA GLY A 54 11.95 9.88 -0.52
C GLY A 54 10.48 10.24 -0.38
N SER A 55 9.75 10.29 -1.49
CA SER A 55 8.34 10.72 -1.51
C SER A 55 7.44 9.71 -2.20
N HIS A 56 6.26 9.49 -1.62
CA HIS A 56 5.12 8.78 -2.19
C HIS A 56 3.96 9.77 -2.28
N ILE A 57 3.47 9.98 -3.48
CA ILE A 57 2.38 10.91 -3.78
C ILE A 57 1.30 10.15 -4.53
N LEU A 58 0.05 10.28 -4.08
CA LEU A 58 -1.12 9.80 -4.78
C LEU A 58 -1.83 10.99 -5.40
N LEU A 59 -1.84 11.03 -6.73
CA LEU A 59 -2.47 12.07 -7.53
C LEU A 59 -3.84 11.59 -8.01
N GLN A 60 -4.86 12.41 -7.92
CA GLN A 60 -6.19 12.13 -8.44
C GLN A 60 -6.55 13.13 -9.55
N ILE A 61 -7.13 12.62 -10.64
CA ILE A 61 -7.68 13.49 -11.69
C ILE A 61 -8.98 14.11 -11.20
N ASP A 62 -9.11 15.44 -11.37
CA ASP A 62 -10.35 16.12 -11.08
C ASP A 62 -11.41 15.76 -12.15
N ARG A 63 -12.38 14.95 -11.73
CA ARG A 63 -13.49 14.50 -12.57
C ARG A 63 -14.35 15.66 -13.05
N GLN A 64 -14.53 16.66 -12.21
CA GLN A 64 -15.41 17.78 -12.51
C GLN A 64 -14.76 18.76 -13.47
N ASP A 65 -13.47 19.00 -13.32
CA ASP A 65 -12.69 19.82 -14.23
C ASP A 65 -12.67 19.20 -15.64
N LEU A 66 -12.37 17.91 -15.74
CA LEU A 66 -12.39 17.19 -17.02
C LEU A 66 -13.78 17.20 -17.70
N ALA A 67 -14.85 17.11 -16.91
CA ALA A 67 -16.22 17.20 -17.43
C ALA A 67 -16.52 18.62 -17.93
N ASN A 68 -16.12 19.66 -17.18
CA ASN A 68 -16.30 21.05 -17.56
C ASN A 68 -15.54 21.40 -18.84
N GLU A 69 -14.26 21.01 -18.94
CA GLU A 69 -13.45 21.23 -20.15
C GLU A 69 -14.08 20.57 -21.37
N ARG A 70 -14.63 19.35 -21.20
CA ARG A 70 -15.34 18.66 -22.29
C ARG A 70 -16.60 19.36 -22.71
N LEU A 71 -17.39 19.88 -21.75
CA LEU A 71 -18.60 20.63 -22.04
C LEU A 71 -18.30 21.95 -22.75
N GLU A 72 -17.25 22.66 -22.37
CA GLU A 72 -16.80 23.87 -23.07
C GLU A 72 -16.35 23.56 -24.50
N SER A 73 -15.53 22.53 -24.68
CA SER A 73 -15.11 22.06 -25.99
C SER A 73 -16.32 21.68 -26.88
N ALA A 74 -17.27 20.93 -26.34
CA ALA A 74 -18.49 20.56 -27.05
C ALA A 74 -19.37 21.77 -27.39
N ARG A 75 -19.41 22.78 -26.51
CA ARG A 75 -20.10 24.05 -26.77
C ARG A 75 -19.50 24.78 -27.96
N ASP A 76 -18.18 24.82 -28.08
CA ASP A 76 -17.50 25.42 -29.22
C ASP A 76 -17.65 24.60 -30.48
N GLU A 77 -17.69 23.26 -30.40
CA GLU A 77 -17.99 22.39 -31.51
C GLU A 77 -19.44 22.61 -32.03
N VAL A 78 -20.43 22.71 -31.14
CA VAL A 78 -21.83 23.05 -31.47
C VAL A 78 -21.89 24.40 -32.19
N ARG A 79 -21.20 25.42 -31.64
CA ARG A 79 -21.17 26.77 -32.24
C ARG A 79 -20.58 26.76 -33.63
N THR A 80 -19.50 26.05 -33.83
CA THR A 80 -18.80 25.94 -35.11
C THR A 80 -19.64 25.17 -36.13
N SER A 81 -20.17 24.01 -35.75
CA SER A 81 -20.98 23.16 -36.65
C SER A 81 -22.26 23.83 -37.12
N LEU A 82 -22.96 24.55 -36.23
CA LEU A 82 -24.16 25.29 -36.58
C LEU A 82 -23.85 26.51 -37.47
N ARG A 83 -22.75 27.21 -37.25
CA ARG A 83 -22.28 28.33 -38.06
C ARG A 83 -21.88 27.86 -39.46
N ASP A 84 -21.14 26.76 -39.57
CA ASP A 84 -20.68 26.19 -40.83
C ASP A 84 -21.87 25.64 -41.64
N GLY A 85 -22.90 25.10 -40.95
CA GLY A 85 -24.18 24.71 -41.53
C GLY A 85 -25.16 25.87 -41.84
N GLN A 86 -24.78 27.14 -41.54
CA GLN A 86 -25.63 28.32 -41.66
C GLN A 86 -26.98 28.21 -40.93
N ILE A 87 -27.00 27.48 -39.79
CA ILE A 87 -28.19 27.20 -38.99
C ILE A 87 -28.32 28.26 -37.89
N GLY A 88 -29.48 28.93 -37.86
CA GLY A 88 -29.79 29.96 -36.87
C GLY A 88 -30.14 29.34 -35.50
N TYR A 89 -29.44 29.77 -34.43
CA TYR A 89 -29.70 29.25 -33.10
C TYR A 89 -29.77 30.39 -32.05
N THR A 90 -30.29 30.06 -30.87
CA THR A 90 -30.34 30.93 -29.69
C THR A 90 -30.13 30.12 -28.43
N GLY A 91 -29.77 30.79 -27.32
CA GLY A 91 -29.75 30.14 -26.02
C GLY A 91 -28.77 29.00 -25.90
N LEU A 92 -27.56 29.11 -26.52
CA LEU A 92 -26.48 28.16 -26.30
C LEU A 92 -25.95 28.32 -24.86
N ALA A 93 -26.45 27.51 -23.96
CA ALA A 93 -26.14 27.56 -22.53
C ALA A 93 -25.64 26.18 -22.02
N GLY A 94 -24.69 26.21 -21.08
CA GLY A 94 -24.23 25.04 -20.34
C GLY A 94 -24.93 24.94 -18.98
N THR A 95 -25.18 23.72 -18.55
CA THR A 95 -25.51 23.34 -17.17
C THR A 95 -24.41 22.43 -16.64
N ALA A 96 -24.44 22.03 -15.36
CA ALA A 96 -23.36 21.26 -14.74
C ALA A 96 -22.92 20.01 -15.52
N ASN A 97 -23.86 19.32 -16.23
CA ASN A 97 -23.57 18.08 -16.95
C ASN A 97 -24.09 18.08 -18.39
N SER A 98 -24.60 19.20 -18.92
CA SER A 98 -25.17 19.22 -20.26
C SER A 98 -25.06 20.59 -20.92
N ILE A 99 -25.11 20.58 -22.25
CA ILE A 99 -25.21 21.78 -23.09
C ILE A 99 -26.57 21.74 -23.78
N GLN A 100 -27.22 22.89 -23.92
CA GLN A 100 -28.46 23.01 -24.65
C GLN A 100 -28.40 24.16 -25.63
N VAL A 101 -29.01 23.93 -26.82
CA VAL A 101 -29.10 24.93 -27.88
C VAL A 101 -30.50 24.88 -28.48
N ARG A 102 -31.09 26.05 -28.69
CA ARG A 102 -32.42 26.17 -29.34
C ARG A 102 -32.25 26.61 -30.79
N ILE A 103 -32.78 25.85 -31.71
CA ILE A 103 -32.81 26.17 -33.14
C ILE A 103 -33.93 27.14 -33.38
N ARG A 104 -33.66 28.20 -34.16
CA ARG A 104 -34.64 29.25 -34.42
C ARG A 104 -35.71 28.86 -35.41
N ASP A 105 -35.32 28.12 -36.44
CA ASP A 105 -36.20 27.74 -37.57
C ASP A 105 -36.54 26.25 -37.44
N GLN A 106 -37.84 25.94 -37.30
CA GLN A 106 -38.31 24.57 -37.21
C GLN A 106 -37.98 23.72 -38.48
N GLY A 107 -37.86 24.35 -39.64
CA GLY A 107 -37.44 23.69 -40.87
C GLY A 107 -35.98 23.25 -40.88
N GLN A 108 -35.14 23.82 -39.99
CA GLN A 108 -33.70 23.50 -39.88
C GLN A 108 -33.37 22.52 -38.78
N ILE A 109 -34.35 22.00 -38.01
CA ILE A 109 -34.11 21.10 -36.86
C ILE A 109 -33.43 19.82 -37.31
N GLU A 110 -33.89 19.16 -38.36
CA GLU A 110 -33.28 17.90 -38.84
C GLU A 110 -31.86 18.13 -39.41
N ALA A 111 -31.64 19.27 -40.09
CA ALA A 111 -30.31 19.66 -40.52
C ALA A 111 -29.35 19.91 -39.32
N ALA A 112 -29.86 20.53 -38.25
CA ALA A 112 -29.11 20.75 -37.00
C ALA A 112 -28.78 19.42 -36.34
N LYS A 113 -29.70 18.48 -36.20
CA LYS A 113 -29.46 17.15 -35.63
C LYS A 113 -28.36 16.44 -36.42
N SER A 114 -28.47 16.42 -37.78
CA SER A 114 -27.45 15.78 -38.60
C SER A 114 -26.08 16.43 -38.50
N ALA A 115 -26.02 17.76 -38.41
CA ALA A 115 -24.75 18.49 -38.24
C ALA A 115 -24.09 18.20 -36.89
N LEU A 116 -24.90 17.94 -35.85
CA LEU A 116 -24.46 17.71 -34.48
C LEU A 116 -24.39 16.23 -34.08
N GLU A 117 -24.84 15.31 -34.96
CA GLU A 117 -24.86 13.87 -34.69
C GLU A 117 -23.48 13.30 -34.28
N ARG A 118 -22.39 13.89 -34.80
CA ARG A 118 -21.03 13.50 -34.48
C ARG A 118 -20.70 13.61 -32.97
N LEU A 119 -21.33 14.55 -32.25
CA LEU A 119 -21.14 14.69 -30.82
C LEU A 119 -21.76 13.54 -30.01
N ALA A 120 -22.80 12.90 -30.57
CA ALA A 120 -23.51 11.80 -29.94
C ALA A 120 -23.10 10.42 -30.51
N GLN A 121 -22.16 10.37 -31.46
CA GLN A 121 -21.69 9.10 -32.01
C GLN A 121 -20.89 8.30 -30.97
N PRO A 122 -21.14 6.97 -30.92
CA PRO A 122 -20.36 6.10 -30.05
C PRO A 122 -18.88 6.08 -30.44
N ILE A 123 -17.99 6.24 -29.46
CA ILE A 123 -16.54 6.12 -29.63
C ILE A 123 -16.19 4.63 -29.59
N SER A 124 -15.47 4.14 -30.58
CA SER A 124 -14.93 2.78 -30.58
C SER A 124 -13.81 2.65 -29.57
N THR A 125 -14.02 1.84 -28.55
CA THR A 125 -13.01 1.54 -27.53
C THR A 125 -12.12 0.39 -28.01
N GLY A 126 -11.15 0.65 -28.86
CA GLY A 126 -10.03 -0.22 -29.27
C GLY A 126 -10.17 -1.76 -29.18
N MET A 127 -9.18 -2.49 -29.65
CA MET A 127 -9.20 -3.96 -29.86
C MET A 127 -9.36 -4.82 -28.59
N PHE A 128 -9.24 -4.25 -27.38
CA PHE A 128 -9.26 -5.00 -26.10
C PHE A 128 -10.54 -4.84 -25.27
N MET A 129 -11.43 -3.90 -25.61
CA MET A 129 -12.74 -3.77 -24.98
C MET A 129 -13.81 -3.84 -26.09
N SER A 130 -14.51 -4.95 -26.18
CA SER A 130 -15.61 -5.14 -27.11
C SER A 130 -16.83 -4.30 -26.66
N GLY A 131 -16.83 -3.01 -27.01
CA GLY A 131 -17.92 -2.09 -26.73
C GLY A 131 -17.71 -0.74 -27.41
N SER A 132 -18.79 -0.06 -27.69
CA SER A 132 -18.80 1.35 -28.05
C SER A 132 -19.32 2.15 -26.86
N VAL A 133 -18.62 3.22 -26.50
CA VAL A 133 -19.04 4.14 -25.43
C VAL A 133 -19.64 5.39 -26.07
N THR A 134 -20.90 5.69 -25.72
CA THR A 134 -21.53 6.95 -26.10
C THR A 134 -21.11 8.01 -25.09
N GLU A 135 -20.31 8.97 -25.55
CA GLU A 135 -19.78 10.03 -24.67
C GLU A 135 -20.86 11.04 -24.28
N MET A 136 -21.63 11.48 -25.27
CA MET A 136 -22.72 12.43 -25.06
C MET A 136 -24.02 11.89 -25.64
N GLU A 137 -25.11 12.01 -24.90
CA GLU A 137 -26.43 11.64 -25.36
C GLU A 137 -27.18 12.88 -25.85
N MET A 138 -27.67 12.86 -27.08
CA MET A 138 -28.48 13.92 -27.65
C MET A 138 -29.97 13.65 -27.40
N THR A 139 -30.64 14.57 -26.71
CA THR A 139 -32.09 14.52 -26.46
C THR A 139 -32.76 15.80 -26.93
N GLU A 140 -34.05 15.71 -27.28
CA GLU A 140 -34.90 16.86 -27.67
C GLU A 140 -36.05 17.00 -26.68
N PRO A 141 -35.85 17.68 -25.51
CA PRO A 141 -36.88 17.85 -24.49
C PRO A 141 -38.10 18.64 -24.98
N GLU A 142 -37.89 19.59 -25.89
CA GLU A 142 -38.94 20.41 -26.52
C GLU A 142 -38.61 20.51 -28.04
N PRO A 143 -39.59 20.69 -28.90
CA PRO A 143 -39.34 20.87 -30.33
C PRO A 143 -38.33 21.98 -30.60
N GLY A 144 -37.21 21.63 -31.22
CA GLY A 144 -36.13 22.55 -31.55
C GLY A 144 -35.18 22.88 -30.40
N LEU A 145 -35.33 22.30 -29.20
CA LEU A 145 -34.36 22.41 -28.11
C LEU A 145 -33.53 21.13 -28.06
N LEU A 146 -32.29 21.19 -28.54
CA LEU A 146 -31.36 20.06 -28.51
C LEU A 146 -30.52 20.16 -27.23
N ARG A 147 -30.47 19.07 -26.46
CA ARG A 147 -29.68 18.92 -25.24
C ARG A 147 -28.68 17.78 -25.41
N PHE A 148 -27.43 18.05 -25.12
CA PHE A 148 -26.33 17.10 -25.09
C PHE A 148 -25.93 16.88 -23.63
N THR A 149 -26.14 15.68 -23.13
CA THR A 149 -25.80 15.30 -21.74
C THR A 149 -24.59 14.38 -21.77
N LEU A 150 -23.57 14.71 -20.98
CA LEU A 150 -22.38 13.89 -20.80
C LEU A 150 -22.75 12.64 -19.98
N THR A 151 -22.44 11.45 -20.48
CA THR A 151 -22.77 10.18 -19.83
C THR A 151 -21.68 9.81 -18.82
N GLU A 152 -22.04 9.05 -17.76
CA GLU A 152 -21.08 8.52 -16.80
C GLU A 152 -20.01 7.66 -17.49
N ALA A 153 -20.41 6.79 -18.41
CA ALA A 153 -19.48 5.97 -19.18
C ALA A 153 -18.53 6.81 -20.05
N GLY A 154 -19.01 7.95 -20.56
CA GLY A 154 -18.20 8.90 -21.33
C GLY A 154 -17.16 9.60 -20.45
N ILE A 155 -17.55 10.01 -19.25
CA ILE A 155 -16.62 10.61 -18.28
C ILE A 155 -15.55 9.56 -17.87
N ASP A 156 -15.95 8.34 -17.52
CA ASP A 156 -15.03 7.28 -17.13
C ASP A 156 -14.04 6.92 -18.24
N TYR A 157 -14.50 6.91 -19.49
CA TYR A 157 -13.61 6.73 -20.64
C TYR A 157 -12.57 7.85 -20.76
N ARG A 158 -12.99 9.11 -20.57
CA ARG A 158 -12.08 10.26 -20.62
C ARG A 158 -11.08 10.25 -19.47
N ILE A 159 -11.53 9.93 -18.27
CA ILE A 159 -10.62 9.78 -17.11
C ILE A 159 -9.57 8.72 -17.41
N ALA A 160 -9.95 7.57 -17.96
CA ALA A 160 -9.01 6.51 -18.30
C ALA A 160 -7.98 6.93 -19.37
N ALA A 161 -8.42 7.72 -20.37
CA ALA A 161 -7.54 8.27 -21.39
C ALA A 161 -6.60 9.34 -20.82
N ALA A 162 -7.16 10.30 -20.06
CA ALA A 162 -6.38 11.34 -19.38
C ALA A 162 -5.37 10.74 -18.42
N LEU A 163 -5.77 9.70 -17.65
CA LEU A 163 -4.88 8.99 -16.73
C LEU A 163 -3.67 8.38 -17.44
N THR A 164 -3.90 7.74 -18.59
CA THR A 164 -2.82 7.13 -19.37
C THR A 164 -1.82 8.17 -19.87
N GLN A 165 -2.34 9.29 -20.38
CA GLN A 165 -1.51 10.41 -20.83
C GLN A 165 -0.78 11.09 -19.66
N SER A 166 -1.48 11.31 -18.53
CA SER A 166 -0.87 11.90 -17.33
C SER A 166 0.26 11.05 -16.78
N ILE A 167 0.15 9.73 -16.77
CA ILE A 167 1.23 8.82 -16.35
C ILE A 167 2.49 9.06 -17.21
N GLU A 168 2.33 9.23 -18.51
CA GLU A 168 3.47 9.49 -19.39
C GLU A 168 4.14 10.85 -19.12
N VAL A 169 3.32 11.90 -18.94
CA VAL A 169 3.82 13.24 -18.61
C VAL A 169 4.50 13.26 -17.24
N VAL A 170 3.85 12.70 -16.23
CA VAL A 170 4.41 12.57 -14.87
C VAL A 170 5.73 11.79 -14.89
N SER A 171 5.78 10.68 -15.64
CA SER A 171 7.02 9.90 -15.78
C SER A 171 8.15 10.71 -16.40
N ARG A 172 7.88 11.51 -17.43
CA ARG A 172 8.88 12.42 -18.02
C ARG A 172 9.35 13.46 -17.01
N ARG A 173 8.43 14.11 -16.29
CA ARG A 173 8.76 15.14 -15.28
C ARG A 173 9.65 14.59 -14.18
N VAL A 174 9.29 13.41 -13.64
CA VAL A 174 10.07 12.75 -12.57
C VAL A 174 11.45 12.32 -13.05
N ASN A 175 11.55 11.78 -14.28
CA ASN A 175 12.84 11.38 -14.86
C ASN A 175 13.78 12.58 -15.10
N GLU A 176 13.24 13.73 -15.49
CA GLU A 176 14.03 14.97 -15.71
C GLU A 176 14.61 15.53 -14.40
N LEU A 177 14.04 15.19 -13.24
CA LEU A 177 14.60 15.51 -11.93
C LEU A 177 15.86 14.71 -11.59
N GLY A 178 16.29 13.78 -12.46
CA GLY A 178 17.46 12.93 -12.24
C GLY A 178 17.26 11.87 -11.16
N THR A 179 16.03 11.48 -10.89
CA THR A 179 15.69 10.48 -9.89
C THR A 179 16.02 9.07 -10.37
N THR A 180 16.45 8.20 -9.44
CA THR A 180 16.73 6.80 -9.74
C THR A 180 15.51 5.93 -9.52
N GLU A 181 15.10 5.20 -10.56
CA GLU A 181 14.06 4.16 -10.52
C GLU A 181 12.72 4.59 -9.90
N PRO A 182 12.07 5.67 -10.38
CA PRO A 182 10.75 6.05 -9.89
C PRO A 182 9.72 4.99 -10.27
N ILE A 183 8.78 4.72 -9.35
CA ILE A 183 7.65 3.83 -9.61
C ILE A 183 6.42 4.69 -9.86
N ILE A 184 5.90 4.67 -11.09
CA ILE A 184 4.72 5.42 -11.50
C ILE A 184 3.73 4.44 -12.08
N GLN A 185 2.55 4.33 -11.44
CA GLN A 185 1.55 3.38 -11.88
C GLN A 185 0.12 3.83 -11.55
N ARG A 186 -0.82 3.29 -12.32
CA ARG A 186 -2.24 3.53 -12.09
C ARG A 186 -2.68 2.87 -10.78
N GLN A 187 -3.47 3.60 -9.99
CA GLN A 187 -4.13 3.08 -8.80
C GLN A 187 -5.65 3.37 -8.86
N GLY A 188 -6.46 2.33 -8.92
CA GLY A 188 -7.91 2.49 -9.10
C GLY A 188 -8.30 2.95 -10.50
N SER A 189 -9.41 3.70 -10.58
CA SER A 189 -9.99 4.20 -11.83
C SER A 189 -9.43 5.55 -12.26
N ASP A 190 -9.03 6.40 -11.30
CA ASP A 190 -8.83 7.84 -11.47
C ASP A 190 -7.56 8.39 -10.82
N ARG A 191 -6.66 7.50 -10.30
CA ARG A 191 -5.48 7.91 -9.53
C ARG A 191 -4.17 7.41 -10.14
N ILE A 192 -3.11 8.19 -9.89
CA ILE A 192 -1.72 7.89 -10.25
C ILE A 192 -0.90 7.83 -8.96
N MET A 193 -0.27 6.71 -8.71
CA MET A 193 0.70 6.55 -7.64
C MET A 193 2.10 6.89 -8.18
N VAL A 194 2.78 7.79 -7.51
CA VAL A 194 4.15 8.22 -7.80
C VAL A 194 5.01 7.95 -6.57
N GLN A 195 6.00 7.08 -6.71
CA GLN A 195 6.99 6.83 -5.66
C GLN A 195 8.38 7.17 -6.19
N VAL A 196 9.09 8.02 -5.48
CA VAL A 196 10.43 8.48 -5.82
C VAL A 196 11.36 8.22 -4.65
N PRO A 197 12.01 7.05 -4.62
CA PRO A 197 12.97 6.72 -3.57
C PRO A 197 14.20 7.62 -3.61
N GLY A 198 14.76 7.94 -2.45
CA GLY A 198 16.00 8.71 -2.33
C GLY A 198 15.91 10.18 -2.74
N LEU A 199 14.70 10.72 -2.95
CA LEU A 199 14.51 12.11 -3.31
C LEU A 199 14.90 13.02 -2.14
N GLN A 200 15.78 14.01 -2.41
CA GLN A 200 16.24 14.96 -1.39
C GLN A 200 15.30 16.13 -1.19
N ASP A 201 14.62 16.55 -2.25
CA ASP A 201 13.69 17.68 -2.25
C ASP A 201 12.27 17.26 -2.70
N PRO A 202 11.42 16.84 -1.77
CA PRO A 202 10.03 16.47 -2.07
C PRO A 202 9.17 17.65 -2.49
N GLN A 203 9.49 18.86 -2.05
CA GLN A 203 8.70 20.06 -2.39
C GLN A 203 8.79 20.38 -3.88
N ARG A 204 10.00 20.37 -4.41
CA ARG A 204 10.22 20.55 -5.83
C ARG A 204 9.48 19.52 -6.70
N LEU A 205 9.41 18.27 -6.24
CA LEU A 205 8.60 17.24 -6.91
C LEU A 205 7.11 17.64 -6.93
N LYS A 206 6.57 18.08 -5.82
CA LYS A 206 5.16 18.50 -5.73
C LYS A 206 4.87 19.70 -6.63
N ASP A 207 5.73 20.70 -6.64
CA ASP A 207 5.60 21.89 -7.46
C ASP A 207 5.59 21.54 -8.96
N ILE A 208 6.45 20.61 -9.38
CA ILE A 208 6.53 20.15 -10.77
C ILE A 208 5.31 19.26 -11.14
N LEU A 209 4.82 18.44 -10.22
CA LEU A 209 3.66 17.57 -10.49
C LEU A 209 2.32 18.31 -10.42
N GLY A 210 2.21 19.34 -9.60
CA GLY A 210 0.98 20.11 -9.41
C GLY A 210 0.64 21.09 -10.53
N GLN A 211 1.61 21.45 -11.38
CA GLN A 211 1.38 22.37 -12.49
C GLN A 211 0.90 21.63 -13.74
N THR A 212 -0.18 22.15 -14.37
CA THR A 212 -0.65 21.58 -15.64
C THR A 212 0.32 21.87 -16.78
N ALA A 213 1.04 22.99 -16.74
CA ALA A 213 1.99 23.44 -17.75
C ALA A 213 1.33 23.65 -19.15
N LYS A 214 0.10 24.12 -19.18
CA LYS A 214 -0.65 24.43 -20.40
C LYS A 214 -0.14 25.74 -21.01
N LEU A 215 0.88 25.63 -21.86
CA LEU A 215 1.50 26.77 -22.52
C LEU A 215 0.68 27.20 -23.73
N THR A 216 0.31 28.47 -23.81
CA THR A 216 -0.35 29.06 -24.97
C THR A 216 0.30 30.35 -25.38
N PHE A 217 0.27 30.64 -26.68
CA PHE A 217 0.79 31.85 -27.27
C PHE A 217 -0.37 32.61 -27.89
N GLN A 218 -0.61 33.84 -27.43
CA GLN A 218 -1.76 34.66 -27.80
C GLN A 218 -1.35 36.13 -27.99
N MET A 219 -2.16 36.91 -28.72
CA MET A 219 -1.90 38.34 -28.89
C MET A 219 -2.44 39.13 -27.72
N VAL A 220 -1.75 40.18 -27.34
CA VAL A 220 -2.29 41.17 -26.43
C VAL A 220 -3.26 42.09 -27.21
N ASP A 221 -4.49 42.22 -26.73
CA ASP A 221 -5.48 43.10 -27.30
C ASP A 221 -5.21 44.53 -26.79
N GLN A 222 -4.96 45.43 -27.71
CA GLN A 222 -4.68 46.83 -27.43
C GLN A 222 -5.83 47.75 -27.89
N SER A 223 -7.03 47.16 -28.10
CA SER A 223 -8.19 47.91 -28.59
C SER A 223 -8.76 48.91 -27.54
N ILE A 224 -8.66 48.56 -26.27
CA ILE A 224 -9.04 49.41 -25.13
C ILE A 224 -7.96 49.33 -24.02
N PRO A 225 -7.85 50.35 -23.17
CA PRO A 225 -7.02 50.28 -21.98
C PRO A 225 -7.46 49.12 -21.05
N VAL A 226 -6.48 48.42 -20.44
CA VAL A 226 -6.79 47.28 -19.58
C VAL A 226 -7.60 47.65 -18.34
N GLU A 227 -7.42 48.85 -17.83
CA GLU A 227 -8.18 49.41 -16.70
C GLU A 227 -9.68 49.54 -17.02
N GLU A 228 -9.99 49.89 -18.29
CA GLU A 228 -11.38 49.97 -18.76
C GLU A 228 -11.99 48.55 -18.91
N ALA A 229 -11.21 47.59 -19.33
CA ALA A 229 -11.63 46.16 -19.40
C ALA A 229 -11.90 45.58 -18.01
N ILE A 230 -11.14 45.97 -16.99
CA ILE A 230 -11.31 45.51 -15.59
C ILE A 230 -12.57 46.15 -14.97
N SER A 231 -12.80 47.45 -15.19
CA SER A 231 -13.93 48.18 -14.62
C SER A 231 -15.25 47.94 -15.35
N GLY A 232 -15.21 47.48 -16.62
CA GLY A 232 -16.34 47.22 -17.47
C GLY A 232 -16.45 45.72 -17.86
N ARG A 233 -16.90 45.50 -19.13
CA ARG A 233 -16.84 44.15 -19.73
C ARG A 233 -15.72 44.13 -20.77
N PRO A 234 -14.85 43.09 -20.71
CA PRO A 234 -13.85 42.90 -21.77
C PRO A 234 -14.54 42.81 -23.16
N PRO A 235 -13.87 43.23 -24.22
CA PRO A 235 -14.37 43.07 -25.59
C PRO A 235 -14.70 41.60 -25.89
N ALA A 236 -15.70 41.38 -26.75
CA ALA A 236 -16.06 40.04 -27.14
C ALA A 236 -14.87 39.35 -27.86
N GLY A 237 -14.32 38.31 -27.27
CA GLY A 237 -13.14 37.60 -27.78
C GLY A 237 -11.81 37.92 -27.09
N SER A 238 -11.84 38.69 -26.02
CA SER A 238 -10.67 39.00 -25.17
C SER A 238 -10.99 38.79 -23.71
N THR A 239 -9.96 38.43 -22.91
CA THR A 239 -10.06 38.15 -21.48
C THR A 239 -8.92 38.87 -20.75
N VAL A 240 -9.17 39.36 -19.52
CA VAL A 240 -8.14 39.92 -18.68
C VAL A 240 -7.39 38.78 -17.96
N MET A 241 -6.07 38.71 -18.13
CA MET A 241 -5.16 37.81 -17.44
C MET A 241 -4.08 38.60 -16.70
N TYR A 242 -3.55 38.05 -15.63
CA TYR A 242 -2.55 38.70 -14.79
C TYR A 242 -1.17 38.09 -15.01
N SER A 243 -0.12 38.92 -14.81
CA SER A 243 1.26 38.39 -14.82
C SER A 243 1.57 37.55 -13.58
N THR A 244 2.53 36.67 -13.72
CA THR A 244 3.13 35.89 -12.59
C THR A 244 4.00 36.76 -11.70
N GLU A 245 4.47 37.93 -12.16
CA GLU A 245 5.35 38.81 -11.40
C GLU A 245 4.57 39.68 -10.39
N GLU A 246 5.16 39.95 -9.24
CA GLU A 246 4.60 40.87 -8.26
C GLU A 246 5.23 42.28 -8.41
N PRO A 247 4.42 43.34 -8.49
CA PRO A 247 2.95 43.37 -8.45
C PRO A 247 2.32 42.83 -9.74
N ARG A 248 1.24 42.02 -9.59
CA ARG A 248 0.53 41.39 -10.72
C ARG A 248 0.02 42.44 -11.70
N VAL A 249 0.57 42.44 -12.90
CA VAL A 249 0.19 43.39 -13.98
C VAL A 249 -0.94 42.76 -14.81
N PRO A 250 -2.10 43.41 -14.96
CA PRO A 250 -3.17 42.90 -15.80
C PRO A 250 -2.87 43.14 -17.28
N HIS A 251 -3.19 42.16 -18.13
CA HIS A 251 -3.10 42.19 -19.58
C HIS A 251 -4.44 41.80 -20.19
N LEU A 252 -4.87 42.52 -21.22
CA LEU A 252 -6.02 42.11 -22.02
C LEU A 252 -5.55 41.23 -23.15
N ILE A 253 -6.01 39.97 -23.18
CA ILE A 253 -5.49 38.92 -24.07
C ILE A 253 -6.58 38.48 -25.03
N GLU A 254 -6.27 38.41 -26.34
CA GLU A 254 -7.17 37.80 -27.33
C GLU A 254 -7.35 36.30 -27.08
N ASN A 255 -8.59 35.77 -27.00
CA ASN A 255 -8.88 34.36 -26.71
C ASN A 255 -8.39 33.40 -27.81
N ARG A 256 -7.94 33.93 -28.95
CA ARG A 256 -7.42 33.13 -30.07
C ARG A 256 -6.02 32.64 -29.79
N ILE A 257 -5.88 31.33 -29.55
CA ILE A 257 -4.59 30.67 -29.43
C ILE A 257 -3.92 30.60 -30.79
N ILE A 258 -2.73 31.13 -30.92
CA ILE A 258 -1.92 31.11 -32.15
C ILE A 258 -1.12 29.82 -32.26
N VAL A 259 -0.40 29.47 -31.18
CA VAL A 259 0.38 28.24 -31.01
C VAL A 259 0.15 27.74 -29.59
N SER A 260 0.03 26.44 -29.42
CA SER A 260 -0.04 25.78 -28.12
C SER A 260 1.26 25.05 -27.79
N GLY A 261 1.46 24.73 -26.53
CA GLY A 261 2.58 23.92 -26.04
C GLY A 261 2.69 22.54 -26.68
N GLU A 262 1.61 22.01 -27.24
CA GLU A 262 1.62 20.75 -28.00
C GLU A 262 2.56 20.77 -29.21
N ASN A 263 2.80 21.96 -29.77
CA ASN A 263 3.71 22.16 -30.89
C ASN A 263 5.16 22.35 -30.45
N LEU A 264 5.46 22.27 -29.15
CA LEU A 264 6.80 22.48 -28.61
C LEU A 264 7.57 21.16 -28.70
N VAL A 265 8.78 21.20 -29.26
CA VAL A 265 9.66 20.03 -29.43
C VAL A 265 10.73 19.99 -28.37
N ASP A 266 11.22 21.17 -27.95
CA ASP A 266 12.33 21.27 -27.00
C ASP A 266 12.25 22.59 -26.23
N ALA A 267 12.72 22.55 -24.97
CA ALA A 267 12.86 23.71 -24.11
C ALA A 267 14.08 23.56 -23.21
N GLN A 268 14.91 24.59 -23.10
CA GLN A 268 16.15 24.55 -22.33
C GLN A 268 16.38 25.85 -21.59
N ALA A 269 16.76 25.75 -20.30
CA ALA A 269 17.24 26.90 -19.56
C ALA A 269 18.61 27.35 -20.12
N THR A 270 18.76 28.64 -20.38
CA THR A 270 19.99 29.25 -20.90
C THR A 270 20.12 30.66 -20.35
N PHE A 271 21.20 31.37 -20.72
CA PHE A 271 21.38 32.77 -20.36
C PHE A 271 21.23 33.65 -21.60
N ASP A 272 20.53 34.78 -21.45
CA ASP A 272 20.51 35.79 -22.50
C ASP A 272 21.90 36.37 -22.72
N GLN A 273 22.35 36.39 -23.96
CA GLN A 273 23.74 36.78 -24.29
C GLN A 273 24.02 38.28 -24.02
N ARG A 274 23.00 39.13 -23.86
CA ARG A 274 23.17 40.55 -23.63
C ARG A 274 23.00 40.95 -22.17
N THR A 275 21.96 40.39 -21.50
CA THR A 275 21.65 40.73 -20.11
C THR A 275 22.26 39.80 -19.11
N ASN A 276 22.69 38.58 -19.56
CA ASN A 276 23.18 37.47 -18.75
C ASN A 276 22.14 37.01 -17.71
N GLU A 277 20.86 37.23 -18.00
CA GLU A 277 19.73 36.75 -17.18
C GLU A 277 19.33 35.36 -17.60
N PRO A 278 18.84 34.52 -16.66
CA PRO A 278 18.30 33.19 -16.99
C PRO A 278 17.03 33.34 -17.86
N VAL A 279 16.96 32.58 -18.95
CA VAL A 279 15.85 32.54 -19.89
C VAL A 279 15.57 31.12 -20.30
N VAL A 280 14.34 30.79 -20.77
CA VAL A 280 14.03 29.51 -21.35
C VAL A 280 13.96 29.62 -22.87
N SER A 281 14.92 28.99 -23.55
CA SER A 281 14.90 28.86 -25.01
C SER A 281 13.99 27.70 -25.41
N PHE A 282 13.14 27.93 -26.42
CA PHE A 282 12.22 26.91 -26.91
C PHE A 282 12.26 26.77 -28.43
N ARG A 283 11.79 25.60 -28.92
CA ARG A 283 11.70 25.32 -30.35
C ARG A 283 10.39 24.56 -30.64
N PHE A 284 9.67 25.04 -31.65
CA PHE A 284 8.45 24.44 -32.18
C PHE A 284 8.73 23.35 -33.23
N ASP A 285 7.75 22.49 -33.45
CA ASP A 285 7.65 21.61 -34.61
C ASP A 285 7.39 22.42 -35.88
N SER A 286 7.37 21.74 -37.02
CA SER A 286 7.17 22.41 -38.34
C SER A 286 5.82 23.11 -38.44
N ARG A 287 4.76 22.61 -37.80
CA ARG A 287 3.43 23.24 -37.80
C ARG A 287 3.39 24.45 -36.90
N GLY A 288 3.89 24.34 -35.68
CA GLY A 288 4.04 25.45 -34.75
C GLY A 288 4.92 26.57 -35.32
N ALA A 289 6.08 26.21 -35.88
CA ALA A 289 7.00 27.17 -36.54
C ALA A 289 6.31 27.93 -37.66
N THR A 290 5.53 27.26 -38.50
CA THR A 290 4.78 27.94 -39.59
C THR A 290 3.74 28.89 -39.04
N ARG A 291 2.92 28.48 -38.07
CA ARG A 291 1.91 29.35 -37.43
C ARG A 291 2.53 30.52 -36.70
N PHE A 292 3.61 30.26 -35.96
CA PHE A 292 4.34 31.27 -35.22
C PHE A 292 5.00 32.32 -36.17
N GLY A 293 5.62 31.82 -37.24
CA GLY A 293 6.22 32.70 -38.26
C GLY A 293 5.17 33.59 -38.94
N GLN A 294 4.05 33.04 -39.35
CA GLN A 294 2.93 33.81 -39.94
C GLN A 294 2.37 34.83 -38.96
N ALA A 295 2.16 34.44 -37.69
CA ALA A 295 1.66 35.35 -36.68
C ALA A 295 2.61 36.48 -36.36
N THR A 296 3.91 36.19 -36.21
CA THR A 296 4.94 37.23 -35.95
C THR A 296 5.15 38.14 -37.15
N GLN A 297 5.08 37.60 -38.36
CA GLN A 297 5.15 38.41 -39.58
C GLN A 297 3.97 39.38 -39.73
N ALA A 298 2.74 38.94 -39.42
CA ALA A 298 1.53 39.75 -39.53
C ALA A 298 1.40 40.83 -38.44
N ASN A 299 2.09 40.66 -37.28
CA ASN A 299 1.90 41.46 -36.08
C ASN A 299 3.20 42.08 -35.54
N VAL A 300 4.13 42.44 -36.44
CA VAL A 300 5.34 43.18 -36.04
C VAL A 300 4.97 44.51 -35.34
N GLY A 301 5.59 44.77 -34.20
CA GLY A 301 5.30 45.95 -33.36
C GLY A 301 4.22 45.75 -32.29
N ARG A 302 3.44 44.67 -32.35
CA ARG A 302 2.44 44.33 -31.32
C ARG A 302 3.05 43.50 -30.17
N LEU A 303 2.36 43.48 -29.02
CA LEU A 303 2.71 42.67 -27.88
C LEU A 303 2.15 41.24 -28.08
N PHE A 304 2.96 40.28 -27.71
CA PHE A 304 2.68 38.85 -27.85
C PHE A 304 2.83 38.16 -26.49
N ALA A 305 1.75 37.65 -25.94
CA ALA A 305 1.74 37.09 -24.61
C ALA A 305 2.09 35.59 -24.65
N ILE A 306 2.95 35.17 -23.74
CA ILE A 306 3.29 33.80 -23.41
C ILE A 306 2.57 33.49 -22.10
N ILE A 307 1.64 32.58 -22.16
CA ILE A 307 0.69 32.27 -21.07
C ILE A 307 0.88 30.82 -20.64
N LEU A 308 1.06 30.63 -19.35
CA LEU A 308 1.16 29.32 -18.72
C LEU A 308 0.05 29.22 -17.67
N ASP A 309 -0.80 28.21 -17.76
CA ASP A 309 -1.86 27.94 -16.80
C ASP A 309 -2.75 29.17 -16.49
N ASN A 310 -3.11 29.91 -17.54
CA ASN A 310 -3.89 31.17 -17.49
C ASN A 310 -3.20 32.38 -16.84
N GLU A 311 -1.90 32.31 -16.57
CA GLU A 311 -1.09 33.43 -16.11
C GLU A 311 -0.10 33.89 -17.19
N VAL A 312 0.12 35.19 -17.31
CA VAL A 312 1.07 35.75 -18.31
C VAL A 312 2.47 35.71 -17.73
N ILE A 313 3.34 34.83 -18.28
CA ILE A 313 4.76 34.79 -17.91
C ILE A 313 5.50 35.96 -18.48
N SER A 314 5.23 36.31 -19.77
CA SER A 314 5.92 37.38 -20.47
C SER A 314 5.05 37.89 -21.61
N ALA A 315 5.11 39.21 -21.88
CA ALA A 315 4.40 39.85 -22.99
C ALA A 315 5.38 40.68 -23.85
N PRO A 316 6.36 40.06 -24.54
CA PRO A 316 7.33 40.76 -25.35
C PRO A 316 6.72 41.40 -26.59
N GLN A 317 7.32 42.48 -27.05
CA GLN A 317 7.01 43.09 -28.35
C GLN A 317 7.67 42.34 -29.50
N ILE A 318 6.91 42.01 -30.54
CA ILE A 318 7.42 41.38 -31.75
C ILE A 318 8.25 42.42 -32.50
N ARG A 319 9.57 42.27 -32.52
CA ARG A 319 10.50 43.21 -33.20
C ARG A 319 10.69 42.92 -34.69
N GLU A 320 10.71 41.63 -35.03
CA GLU A 320 10.91 41.14 -36.39
C GLU A 320 10.18 39.77 -36.54
N PRO A 321 9.92 39.34 -37.79
CA PRO A 321 9.31 38.01 -38.04
C PRO A 321 10.25 36.88 -37.59
N ILE A 322 9.70 35.93 -36.81
CA ILE A 322 10.47 34.79 -36.31
C ILE A 322 10.09 33.56 -37.13
N LEU A 323 10.80 33.37 -38.24
CA LEU A 323 10.48 32.28 -39.19
C LEU A 323 11.10 30.92 -38.80
N GLY A 324 12.11 30.93 -37.93
CA GLY A 324 12.86 29.73 -37.51
C GLY A 324 12.12 28.85 -36.50
N GLY A 325 10.99 29.31 -35.97
CA GLY A 325 10.23 28.58 -34.97
C GLY A 325 10.93 28.40 -33.60
N THR A 326 11.97 29.22 -33.36
CA THR A 326 12.66 29.26 -32.05
C THR A 326 12.39 30.60 -31.38
N GLY A 327 12.32 30.60 -30.06
CA GLY A 327 12.14 31.79 -29.24
C GLY A 327 12.74 31.67 -27.86
N GLN A 328 12.64 32.73 -27.09
CA GLN A 328 13.06 32.74 -25.69
C GLN A 328 11.97 33.30 -24.83
N ILE A 329 11.72 32.69 -23.70
CA ILE A 329 10.83 33.20 -22.64
C ILE A 329 11.75 33.91 -21.65
N SER A 330 11.58 35.20 -21.54
CA SER A 330 12.25 36.05 -20.56
C SER A 330 11.28 36.48 -19.47
N GLY A 331 11.76 36.59 -18.25
CA GLY A 331 11.00 36.98 -17.05
C GLY A 331 11.96 37.11 -15.88
N SER A 332 11.47 37.38 -14.69
CA SER A 332 12.28 37.42 -13.47
C SER A 332 12.67 36.03 -12.98
N PHE A 333 13.34 35.24 -13.82
CA PHE A 333 13.73 33.85 -13.48
C PHE A 333 15.00 33.79 -12.65
N THR A 334 14.98 32.89 -11.66
CA THR A 334 16.23 32.31 -11.12
C THR A 334 16.72 31.21 -12.05
N VAL A 335 17.96 30.75 -11.86
CA VAL A 335 18.51 29.60 -12.62
C VAL A 335 17.65 28.35 -12.38
N GLU A 336 17.16 28.18 -11.16
CA GLU A 336 16.34 27.04 -10.76
C GLU A 336 14.94 27.13 -11.40
N SER A 337 14.25 28.25 -11.28
CA SER A 337 12.90 28.43 -11.87
C SER A 337 12.91 28.35 -13.39
N ALA A 338 13.96 28.84 -14.06
CA ALA A 338 14.13 28.68 -15.51
C ALA A 338 14.32 27.19 -15.87
N ASN A 339 15.07 26.44 -15.08
CA ASN A 339 15.26 25.01 -15.31
C ASN A 339 13.97 24.23 -15.08
N ASP A 340 13.23 24.52 -14.03
CA ASP A 340 11.95 23.86 -13.73
C ASP A 340 10.90 24.15 -14.80
N LEU A 341 10.81 25.39 -15.29
CA LEU A 341 9.96 25.73 -16.43
C LEU A 341 10.38 24.97 -17.69
N ALA A 342 11.68 24.85 -17.96
CA ALA A 342 12.16 24.07 -19.11
C ALA A 342 11.80 22.59 -19.01
N VAL A 343 11.89 22.00 -17.81
CA VAL A 343 11.45 20.62 -17.52
C VAL A 343 9.96 20.45 -17.79
N LEU A 344 9.13 21.34 -17.25
CA LEU A 344 7.67 21.32 -17.43
C LEU A 344 7.27 21.41 -18.90
N LEU A 345 7.86 22.32 -19.63
CA LEU A 345 7.58 22.54 -21.05
C LEU A 345 8.02 21.34 -21.91
N ARG A 346 9.15 20.72 -21.61
CA ARG A 346 9.69 19.55 -22.31
C ARG A 346 8.87 18.30 -22.04
N ALA A 347 8.42 18.09 -20.80
CA ALA A 347 7.58 16.98 -20.42
C ALA A 347 6.16 17.08 -21.02
N GLY A 348 5.70 18.31 -21.28
CA GLY A 348 4.40 18.61 -21.84
C GLY A 348 3.31 18.89 -20.79
N ALA A 349 2.16 19.34 -21.28
CA ALA A 349 1.01 19.67 -20.46
C ALA A 349 0.28 18.40 -19.96
N LEU A 350 -0.23 18.48 -18.75
CA LEU A 350 -1.18 17.49 -18.23
C LEU A 350 -2.54 17.70 -18.91
N PRO A 351 -3.25 16.61 -19.23
CA PRO A 351 -4.56 16.67 -19.88
C PRO A 351 -5.68 17.10 -18.91
N ALA A 352 -5.45 17.08 -17.62
CA ALA A 352 -6.36 17.52 -16.57
C ALA A 352 -5.56 17.91 -15.33
N ASP A 353 -6.18 18.67 -14.43
CA ASP A 353 -5.60 18.98 -13.15
C ASP A 353 -5.45 17.74 -12.29
N LEU A 354 -4.31 17.64 -11.59
CA LEU A 354 -4.00 16.56 -10.66
C LEU A 354 -3.95 17.09 -9.24
N THR A 355 -4.81 16.57 -8.39
CA THR A 355 -4.86 16.92 -6.97
C THR A 355 -4.10 15.87 -6.15
N ILE A 356 -3.27 16.30 -5.21
CA ILE A 356 -2.58 15.42 -4.27
C ILE A 356 -3.56 15.02 -3.17
N VAL A 357 -3.95 13.76 -3.14
CA VAL A 357 -4.93 13.20 -2.17
C VAL A 357 -4.28 12.42 -1.04
N GLU A 358 -3.03 11.96 -1.24
CA GLU A 358 -2.20 11.34 -0.22
C GLU A 358 -0.74 11.69 -0.48
N GLU A 359 -0.03 12.04 0.58
CA GLU A 359 1.41 12.25 0.56
C GLU A 359 2.06 11.52 1.73
N ARG A 360 3.16 10.83 1.46
CA ARG A 360 4.05 10.25 2.47
C ARG A 360 5.48 10.55 2.09
N THR A 361 6.09 11.44 2.82
CA THR A 361 7.49 11.83 2.63
C THR A 361 8.31 11.40 3.82
N VAL A 362 9.42 10.73 3.57
CA VAL A 362 10.36 10.23 4.58
C VAL A 362 11.74 10.80 4.27
N GLY A 363 12.33 11.48 5.25
CA GLY A 363 13.67 12.02 5.13
C GLY A 363 14.73 10.90 5.05
N PRO A 364 15.86 11.12 4.36
CA PRO A 364 16.92 10.12 4.21
C PRO A 364 17.54 9.68 5.54
N SER A 365 17.62 10.58 6.50
CA SER A 365 18.15 10.29 7.84
C SER A 365 17.29 9.26 8.58
N LEU A 366 15.97 9.40 8.53
CA LEU A 366 15.05 8.46 9.16
C LEU A 366 15.10 7.08 8.51
N GLY A 367 15.26 7.03 7.19
CA GLY A 367 15.40 5.77 6.46
C GLY A 367 16.66 5.00 6.89
N SER A 368 17.82 5.67 6.97
CA SER A 368 19.08 5.04 7.40
C SER A 368 19.00 4.53 8.85
N ASP A 369 18.45 5.34 9.77
CA ASP A 369 18.26 4.96 11.18
C ASP A 369 17.34 3.73 11.29
N SER A 370 16.29 3.68 10.48
CA SER A 370 15.33 2.57 10.44
C SER A 370 15.96 1.27 9.91
N ILE A 371 16.85 1.36 8.92
CA ILE A 371 17.61 0.20 8.42
C ILE A 371 18.52 -0.35 9.50
N GLU A 372 19.31 0.51 10.17
CA GLU A 372 20.24 0.10 11.21
C GLU A 372 19.49 -0.57 12.38
N ALA A 373 18.43 0.07 12.88
CA ALA A 373 17.59 -0.47 13.94
C ALA A 373 16.96 -1.82 13.55
N GLY A 374 16.39 -1.91 12.35
CA GLY A 374 15.77 -3.12 11.84
C GLY A 374 16.75 -4.28 11.64
N GLN A 375 17.94 -4.02 11.12
CA GLN A 375 19.00 -5.03 10.97
C GLN A 375 19.48 -5.52 12.34
N PHE A 376 19.73 -4.61 13.27
CA PHE A 376 20.18 -4.95 14.62
C PHE A 376 19.14 -5.82 15.34
N ALA A 377 17.86 -5.43 15.29
CA ALA A 377 16.76 -6.20 15.85
C ALA A 377 16.65 -7.59 15.22
N ALA A 378 16.78 -7.70 13.88
CA ALA A 378 16.74 -8.96 13.18
C ALA A 378 17.88 -9.91 13.56
N ILE A 379 19.09 -9.39 13.75
CA ILE A 379 20.25 -10.17 14.22
C ILE A 379 20.01 -10.68 15.63
N ILE A 380 19.56 -9.83 16.56
CA ILE A 380 19.26 -10.24 17.94
C ILE A 380 18.14 -11.28 17.96
N ALA A 381 17.05 -11.05 17.20
CA ALA A 381 15.97 -12.03 17.08
C ALA A 381 16.48 -13.37 16.57
N GLY A 382 17.31 -13.38 15.52
CA GLY A 382 17.95 -14.57 14.98
C GLY A 382 18.81 -15.29 16.01
N VAL A 383 19.65 -14.58 16.74
CA VAL A 383 20.52 -15.16 17.80
C VAL A 383 19.68 -15.78 18.91
N LEU A 384 18.63 -15.10 19.38
CA LEU A 384 17.74 -15.60 20.42
C LEU A 384 17.01 -16.86 19.98
N VAL A 385 16.43 -16.87 18.77
CA VAL A 385 15.71 -18.02 18.23
C VAL A 385 16.65 -19.21 17.99
N VAL A 386 17.81 -18.97 17.38
CA VAL A 386 18.83 -20.01 17.13
C VAL A 386 19.35 -20.59 18.45
N GLY A 387 19.68 -19.73 19.41
CA GLY A 387 20.13 -20.14 20.75
C GLY A 387 19.09 -20.97 21.48
N PHE A 388 17.84 -20.50 21.46
CA PHE A 388 16.73 -21.21 22.09
C PHE A 388 16.48 -22.59 21.48
N MET A 389 16.53 -22.70 20.14
CA MET A 389 16.36 -23.98 19.46
C MET A 389 17.49 -24.96 19.76
N LEU A 390 18.74 -24.51 19.86
CA LEU A 390 19.86 -25.33 20.30
C LEU A 390 19.66 -25.83 21.73
N PHE A 391 19.18 -24.94 22.61
CA PHE A 391 18.93 -25.24 24.01
C PHE A 391 17.79 -26.26 24.18
N ALA A 392 16.66 -26.10 23.46
CA ALA A 392 15.47 -26.95 23.60
C ALA A 392 15.61 -28.31 22.91
N TYR A 393 16.30 -28.37 21.75
CA TYR A 393 16.34 -29.58 20.91
C TYR A 393 17.74 -30.14 20.65
N GLY A 394 18.80 -29.47 21.07
CA GLY A 394 20.17 -29.91 20.89
C GLY A 394 20.51 -30.12 19.40
N ARG A 395 20.87 -31.36 19.02
CA ARG A 395 21.24 -31.70 17.62
C ARG A 395 20.09 -31.52 16.62
N LEU A 396 18.86 -31.77 17.01
CA LEU A 396 17.69 -31.51 16.16
C LEU A 396 17.47 -30.02 16.01
N GLY A 397 17.74 -29.24 17.04
CA GLY A 397 17.75 -27.77 17.00
C GLY A 397 18.80 -27.22 16.02
N LEU A 398 19.99 -27.83 15.95
CA LEU A 398 20.98 -27.47 14.94
C LEU A 398 20.47 -27.70 13.50
N ILE A 399 19.79 -28.82 13.26
CA ILE A 399 19.19 -29.12 11.96
C ILE A 399 18.09 -28.08 11.61
N ALA A 400 17.24 -27.75 12.59
CA ALA A 400 16.21 -26.71 12.40
C ALA A 400 16.80 -25.33 12.11
N ASN A 401 17.92 -24.99 12.78
CA ASN A 401 18.62 -23.73 12.55
C ASN A 401 19.25 -23.64 11.15
N ILE A 402 19.81 -24.73 10.64
CA ILE A 402 20.29 -24.78 9.23
C ILE A 402 19.12 -24.55 8.27
N ALA A 403 17.98 -25.17 8.54
CA ALA A 403 16.78 -24.97 7.72
C ALA A 403 16.23 -23.54 7.84
N LEU A 404 16.30 -22.92 9.02
CA LEU A 404 15.90 -21.52 9.25
C LEU A 404 16.79 -20.57 8.46
N LEU A 405 18.11 -20.74 8.50
CA LEU A 405 19.04 -19.91 7.71
C LEU A 405 18.80 -20.06 6.21
N ALA A 406 18.56 -21.30 5.74
CA ALA A 406 18.18 -21.53 4.36
C ALA A 406 16.84 -20.89 4.00
N ASN A 407 15.89 -20.87 4.93
CA ASN A 407 14.60 -20.21 4.75
C ASN A 407 14.75 -18.70 4.57
N VAL A 408 15.52 -18.03 5.42
CA VAL A 408 15.81 -16.59 5.30
C VAL A 408 16.50 -16.29 3.97
N ALA A 409 17.48 -17.10 3.58
CA ALA A 409 18.14 -16.93 2.26
C ALA A 409 17.15 -17.08 1.10
N LEU A 410 16.23 -18.04 1.17
CA LEU A 410 15.19 -18.24 0.16
C LEU A 410 14.19 -17.07 0.12
N ILE A 411 13.79 -16.52 1.27
CA ILE A 411 12.91 -15.33 1.33
C ILE A 411 13.59 -14.16 0.62
N ILE A 412 14.84 -13.85 0.98
CA ILE A 412 15.61 -12.76 0.37
C ILE A 412 15.77 -13.00 -1.14
N ALA A 413 16.10 -14.21 -1.54
CA ALA A 413 16.26 -14.57 -2.96
C ALA A 413 14.96 -14.37 -3.76
N VAL A 414 13.83 -14.84 -3.25
CA VAL A 414 12.53 -14.71 -3.94
C VAL A 414 12.12 -13.24 -4.02
N LEU A 415 12.29 -12.46 -2.95
CA LEU A 415 12.02 -11.03 -2.96
C LEU A 415 12.88 -10.30 -3.99
N SER A 416 14.20 -10.61 -4.06
CA SER A 416 15.12 -10.00 -5.05
C SER A 416 14.72 -10.36 -6.48
N VAL A 417 14.36 -11.61 -6.75
CA VAL A 417 13.94 -12.07 -8.10
C VAL A 417 12.62 -11.44 -8.54
N LEU A 418 11.67 -11.29 -7.61
CA LEU A 418 10.38 -10.66 -7.90
C LEU A 418 10.46 -9.13 -8.00
N GLY A 419 11.59 -8.52 -7.63
CA GLY A 419 11.69 -7.06 -7.52
C GLY A 419 10.73 -6.48 -6.48
N ALA A 420 10.39 -7.26 -5.45
CA ALA A 420 9.46 -6.81 -4.42
C ALA A 420 10.15 -5.80 -3.50
N THR A 421 9.44 -4.72 -3.18
CA THR A 421 9.94 -3.68 -2.29
C THR A 421 9.95 -4.14 -0.83
N LEU A 422 11.11 -4.09 -0.20
CA LEU A 422 11.26 -4.36 1.23
C LEU A 422 10.94 -3.08 2.01
N THR A 423 9.90 -3.13 2.83
CA THR A 423 9.46 -2.04 3.70
C THR A 423 9.80 -2.32 5.16
N LEU A 424 9.67 -1.32 6.06
CA LEU A 424 9.86 -1.54 7.50
C LEU A 424 8.94 -2.65 8.06
N PRO A 425 7.62 -2.66 7.78
CA PRO A 425 6.78 -3.80 8.12
C PRO A 425 7.23 -5.09 7.44
N GLY A 426 7.82 -5.02 6.23
CA GLY A 426 8.41 -6.18 5.55
C GLY A 426 9.58 -6.79 6.32
N ILE A 427 10.47 -5.99 6.90
CA ILE A 427 11.53 -6.47 7.80
C ILE A 427 10.91 -7.16 9.02
N ALA A 428 9.91 -6.53 9.64
CA ALA A 428 9.16 -7.15 10.74
C ALA A 428 8.53 -8.49 10.33
N GLY A 429 8.03 -8.59 9.08
CA GLY A 429 7.52 -9.81 8.48
C GLY A 429 8.59 -10.91 8.36
N ILE A 430 9.82 -10.57 7.93
CA ILE A 430 10.95 -11.55 7.90
C ILE A 430 11.24 -12.06 9.30
N VAL A 431 11.40 -11.17 10.27
CA VAL A 431 11.72 -11.53 11.66
C VAL A 431 10.61 -12.36 12.30
N LEU A 432 9.35 -11.96 12.08
CA LEU A 432 8.19 -12.74 12.51
C LEU A 432 8.18 -14.13 11.88
N THR A 433 8.49 -14.21 10.58
CA THR A 433 8.57 -15.49 9.86
C THR A 433 9.71 -16.36 10.40
N MET A 434 10.83 -15.80 10.87
CA MET A 434 11.87 -16.59 11.56
C MET A 434 11.31 -17.28 12.81
N GLY A 435 10.51 -16.56 13.62
CA GLY A 435 9.81 -17.16 14.76
C GLY A 435 8.84 -18.27 14.36
N MET A 436 8.02 -18.02 13.33
CA MET A 436 7.01 -19.00 12.85
C MET A 436 7.60 -20.15 12.05
N ALA A 437 8.72 -19.97 11.36
CA ALA A 437 9.38 -21.04 10.60
C ALA A 437 9.88 -22.17 11.51
N VAL A 438 10.26 -21.81 12.72
CA VAL A 438 10.65 -22.76 13.75
C VAL A 438 9.45 -23.59 14.24
N ASP A 439 8.23 -23.03 14.28
CA ASP A 439 7.01 -23.72 14.72
C ASP A 439 6.80 -25.03 13.93
N SER A 440 6.93 -25.00 12.61
CA SER A 440 6.80 -26.21 11.78
C SER A 440 7.79 -27.33 12.21
N ASN A 441 9.01 -26.96 12.56
CA ASN A 441 10.02 -27.91 13.06
C ASN A 441 9.70 -28.39 14.49
N VAL A 442 9.19 -27.52 15.35
CA VAL A 442 8.74 -27.87 16.72
C VAL A 442 7.61 -28.89 16.65
N ILE A 443 6.59 -28.67 15.79
CA ILE A 443 5.50 -29.61 15.57
C ILE A 443 6.04 -31.00 15.21
N ILE A 444 6.92 -31.03 14.21
CA ILE A 444 7.52 -32.28 13.72
C ILE A 444 8.30 -32.98 14.85
N PHE A 445 9.15 -32.24 15.57
CA PHE A 445 10.01 -32.84 16.59
C PHE A 445 9.24 -33.29 17.84
N GLU A 446 8.23 -32.54 18.27
CA GLU A 446 7.37 -33.00 19.37
C GLU A 446 6.57 -34.26 18.97
N ARG A 447 6.06 -34.34 17.73
CA ARG A 447 5.41 -35.54 17.24
C ARG A 447 6.37 -36.74 17.18
N VAL A 448 7.61 -36.54 16.74
CA VAL A 448 8.65 -37.55 16.75
C VAL A 448 8.97 -38.01 18.18
N ARG A 449 9.06 -37.08 19.14
CA ARG A 449 9.27 -37.45 20.57
C ARG A 449 8.13 -38.32 21.11
N GLU A 450 6.89 -37.97 20.76
CA GLU A 450 5.71 -38.73 21.15
C GLU A 450 5.73 -40.16 20.61
N GLU A 451 6.00 -40.31 19.30
CA GLU A 451 6.11 -41.61 18.66
C GLU A 451 7.24 -42.47 19.26
N ASN A 452 8.35 -41.84 19.65
CA ASN A 452 9.45 -42.53 20.30
C ASN A 452 9.10 -43.02 21.72
N ARG A 453 8.26 -42.24 22.47
CA ARG A 453 7.75 -42.64 23.80
C ARG A 453 6.83 -43.87 23.73
N GLN A 454 6.17 -44.08 22.61
CA GLN A 454 5.35 -45.26 22.37
C GLN A 454 6.15 -46.52 22.07
N GLY A 455 7.50 -46.44 22.22
CA GLY A 455 8.42 -47.61 22.03
C GLY A 455 8.84 -47.86 20.61
N ARG A 456 8.56 -46.97 19.66
CA ARG A 456 9.01 -47.08 18.28
C ARG A 456 10.52 -46.79 18.15
N SER A 457 11.17 -47.45 17.20
CA SER A 457 12.56 -47.11 16.89
C SER A 457 12.69 -45.66 16.39
N ILE A 458 13.86 -45.03 16.59
CA ILE A 458 14.09 -43.61 16.20
C ILE A 458 13.76 -43.39 14.72
N VAL A 459 14.14 -44.33 13.83
CA VAL A 459 13.86 -44.22 12.39
C VAL A 459 12.36 -44.26 12.11
N GLN A 460 11.62 -45.14 12.79
CA GLN A 460 10.16 -45.23 12.66
C GLN A 460 9.47 -43.99 13.25
N SER A 461 9.94 -43.51 14.39
CA SER A 461 9.40 -42.30 15.04
C SER A 461 9.60 -41.09 14.16
N MET A 462 10.77 -40.93 13.51
CA MET A 462 11.02 -39.86 12.57
C MET A 462 10.12 -39.94 11.33
N ASP A 463 9.99 -41.16 10.74
CA ASP A 463 9.14 -41.29 9.54
C ASP A 463 7.65 -41.03 9.84
N SER A 464 7.17 -41.56 10.98
CA SER A 464 5.80 -41.37 11.45
C SER A 464 5.54 -39.91 11.82
N GLY A 465 6.46 -39.31 12.57
CA GLY A 465 6.36 -37.89 13.00
C GLY A 465 6.23 -36.93 11.82
N PHE A 466 7.11 -37.03 10.82
CA PHE A 466 7.02 -36.22 9.61
C PHE A 466 5.72 -36.44 8.83
N LYS A 467 5.22 -37.66 8.77
CA LYS A 467 4.00 -38.00 8.04
C LYS A 467 2.77 -37.42 8.73
N GLN A 468 2.69 -37.51 10.05
CA GLN A 468 1.54 -37.08 10.83
C GLN A 468 1.52 -35.55 11.01
N ALA A 469 2.70 -34.94 11.17
CA ALA A 469 2.80 -33.50 11.29
C ALA A 469 2.45 -32.74 10.00
N LEU A 470 2.51 -33.39 8.83
CA LEU A 470 2.31 -32.71 7.53
C LEU A 470 0.94 -32.02 7.44
N ALA A 471 -0.14 -32.71 7.80
CA ALA A 471 -1.48 -32.15 7.71
C ALA A 471 -1.62 -30.93 8.63
N THR A 472 -1.21 -31.06 9.88
CA THR A 472 -1.28 -30.01 10.89
C THR A 472 -0.48 -28.77 10.50
N VAL A 473 0.75 -28.95 9.98
CA VAL A 473 1.59 -27.83 9.53
C VAL A 473 1.02 -27.16 8.29
N VAL A 474 0.46 -27.91 7.34
CA VAL A 474 -0.18 -27.34 6.14
C VAL A 474 -1.42 -26.55 6.55
N ASP A 475 -2.30 -27.13 7.39
CA ASP A 475 -3.52 -26.46 7.87
C ASP A 475 -3.19 -25.14 8.57
N ALA A 476 -2.18 -25.14 9.43
CA ALA A 476 -1.70 -23.96 10.14
C ALA A 476 -1.16 -22.87 9.22
N ASN A 477 -0.38 -23.24 8.21
CA ASN A 477 0.20 -22.29 7.28
C ASN A 477 -0.83 -21.76 6.26
N VAL A 478 -1.83 -22.55 5.87
CA VAL A 478 -2.90 -22.12 4.97
C VAL A 478 -3.75 -21.00 5.60
N THR A 479 -4.07 -21.09 6.90
CA THR A 479 -4.83 -20.03 7.58
C THR A 479 -4.09 -18.69 7.59
N THR A 480 -2.80 -18.72 7.88
CA THR A 480 -1.96 -17.51 7.85
C THR A 480 -1.73 -17.00 6.41
N LEU A 481 -1.63 -17.91 5.43
CA LEU A 481 -1.53 -17.52 4.01
C LEU A 481 -2.81 -16.84 3.51
N ILE A 482 -3.99 -17.27 3.95
CA ILE A 482 -5.26 -16.59 3.64
C ILE A 482 -5.22 -15.13 4.12
N ALA A 483 -4.77 -14.90 5.36
CA ALA A 483 -4.61 -13.55 5.89
C ALA A 483 -3.63 -12.72 5.05
N ALA A 484 -2.47 -13.28 4.69
CA ALA A 484 -1.46 -12.60 3.89
C ALA A 484 -1.97 -12.25 2.48
N VAL A 485 -2.71 -13.15 1.83
CA VAL A 485 -3.32 -12.91 0.51
C VAL A 485 -4.35 -11.78 0.58
N ILE A 486 -5.20 -11.76 1.59
CA ILE A 486 -6.20 -10.70 1.76
C ILE A 486 -5.52 -9.36 2.05
N LEU A 487 -4.48 -9.33 2.89
CA LEU A 487 -3.65 -8.15 3.13
C LEU A 487 -2.99 -7.62 1.84
N PHE A 488 -2.58 -8.50 0.95
CA PHE A 488 -1.99 -8.10 -0.33
C PHE A 488 -2.99 -7.37 -1.23
N PHE A 489 -4.22 -7.88 -1.32
CA PHE A 489 -5.26 -7.29 -2.19
C PHE A 489 -5.86 -6.00 -1.62
N LEU A 490 -6.02 -5.92 -0.31
CA LEU A 490 -6.70 -4.81 0.37
C LEU A 490 -5.73 -3.80 1.00
N GLY A 491 -4.48 -4.17 1.19
CA GLY A 491 -3.45 -3.29 1.74
C GLY A 491 -2.92 -2.28 0.72
N SER A 492 -2.39 -1.18 1.22
CA SER A 492 -1.68 -0.16 0.45
C SER A 492 -0.22 -0.05 0.90
N GLY A 493 0.64 0.48 0.05
CA GLY A 493 2.02 0.84 0.35
C GLY A 493 2.81 -0.20 1.19
N PRO A 494 3.26 0.17 2.40
CA PRO A 494 4.09 -0.68 3.26
C PRO A 494 3.44 -2.01 3.66
N ILE A 495 2.10 -2.07 3.76
CA ILE A 495 1.38 -3.28 4.16
C ILE A 495 1.44 -4.35 3.06
N LYS A 496 1.42 -3.96 1.79
CA LYS A 496 1.64 -4.92 0.69
C LYS A 496 3.01 -5.58 0.78
N GLY A 497 4.05 -4.80 1.11
CA GLY A 497 5.40 -5.34 1.34
C GLY A 497 5.42 -6.38 2.46
N PHE A 498 4.76 -6.10 3.59
CA PHE A 498 4.58 -7.06 4.69
C PHE A 498 3.85 -8.32 4.25
N ALA A 499 2.72 -8.19 3.53
CA ALA A 499 1.91 -9.32 3.08
C ALA A 499 2.68 -10.24 2.11
N VAL A 500 3.43 -9.66 1.16
CA VAL A 500 4.28 -10.39 0.23
C VAL A 500 5.39 -11.15 0.97
N THR A 501 6.07 -10.49 1.90
CA THR A 501 7.15 -11.08 2.70
C THR A 501 6.61 -12.24 3.54
N LEU A 502 5.45 -12.06 4.19
CA LEU A 502 4.81 -13.09 4.99
C LEU A 502 4.38 -14.30 4.13
N ALA A 503 3.75 -14.05 2.97
CA ALA A 503 3.31 -15.11 2.07
C ALA A 503 4.50 -15.93 1.53
N ILE A 504 5.55 -15.27 1.08
CA ILE A 504 6.79 -15.92 0.63
C ILE A 504 7.41 -16.73 1.78
N GLY A 505 7.47 -16.13 2.98
CA GLY A 505 8.00 -16.78 4.17
C GLY A 505 7.25 -18.06 4.55
N ILE A 506 5.93 -18.06 4.46
CA ILE A 506 5.10 -19.24 4.71
C ILE A 506 5.40 -20.34 3.69
N VAL A 507 5.42 -20.03 2.40
CA VAL A 507 5.68 -21.02 1.35
C VAL A 507 7.09 -21.62 1.48
N THR A 508 8.10 -20.79 1.72
CA THR A 508 9.48 -21.24 1.90
C THR A 508 9.67 -22.03 3.20
N THR A 509 8.91 -21.71 4.26
CA THR A 509 8.89 -22.46 5.52
C THR A 509 8.39 -23.88 5.33
N VAL A 510 7.28 -24.08 4.61
CA VAL A 510 6.75 -25.42 4.32
C VAL A 510 7.78 -26.23 3.51
N PHE A 511 8.43 -25.61 2.53
CA PHE A 511 9.50 -26.27 1.76
C PHE A 511 10.68 -26.67 2.66
N THR A 512 11.19 -25.76 3.47
CA THR A 512 12.37 -26.03 4.31
C THR A 512 12.08 -27.05 5.40
N ALA A 513 10.91 -27.02 6.04
CA ALA A 513 10.51 -27.96 7.07
C ALA A 513 10.33 -29.40 6.55
N PHE A 514 9.59 -29.59 5.45
CA PHE A 514 9.27 -30.93 4.95
C PHE A 514 10.24 -31.47 3.91
N THR A 515 11.08 -30.64 3.34
CA THR A 515 12.01 -31.05 2.30
C THR A 515 13.44 -30.99 2.81
N LEU A 516 13.93 -29.84 3.22
CA LEU A 516 15.32 -29.65 3.66
C LEU A 516 15.56 -30.29 5.03
N THR A 517 14.75 -29.97 6.06
CA THR A 517 14.89 -30.55 7.41
C THR A 517 14.80 -32.07 7.38
N ARG A 518 13.83 -32.59 6.64
CA ARG A 518 13.68 -34.01 6.48
C ARG A 518 14.87 -34.67 5.80
N TRP A 519 15.47 -34.04 4.79
CA TRP A 519 16.69 -34.53 4.15
C TRP A 519 17.86 -34.50 5.13
N LEU A 520 18.05 -33.41 5.88
CA LEU A 520 19.09 -33.26 6.89
C LEU A 520 18.98 -34.33 8.00
N VAL A 521 17.75 -34.56 8.48
CA VAL A 521 17.47 -35.64 9.46
C VAL A 521 17.78 -37.01 8.89
N ALA A 522 17.38 -37.29 7.64
CA ALA A 522 17.69 -38.57 6.99
C ALA A 522 19.20 -38.78 6.80
N PHE A 523 19.94 -37.73 6.44
CA PHE A 523 21.40 -37.73 6.34
C PHE A 523 22.05 -38.00 7.70
N TRP A 524 21.62 -37.30 8.74
CA TRP A 524 22.09 -37.46 10.11
C TRP A 524 21.87 -38.91 10.62
N LEU A 525 20.67 -39.47 10.44
CA LEU A 525 20.33 -40.85 10.85
C LEU A 525 21.19 -41.88 10.15
N ARG A 526 21.47 -41.72 8.85
CA ARG A 526 22.32 -42.65 8.09
C ARG A 526 23.78 -42.65 8.55
N ARG A 527 24.29 -41.45 8.90
CA ARG A 527 25.72 -41.30 9.24
C ARG A 527 26.02 -41.64 10.69
N GLN A 528 25.17 -41.22 11.62
CA GLN A 528 25.42 -41.37 13.05
C GLN A 528 24.72 -42.56 13.71
N ARG A 529 23.64 -43.10 13.11
CA ARG A 529 22.85 -44.24 13.63
C ARG A 529 22.61 -44.13 15.15
N PRO A 530 21.96 -43.04 15.64
CA PRO A 530 21.80 -42.76 17.05
C PRO A 530 20.99 -43.91 17.73
N LYS A 531 21.40 -44.31 18.92
CA LYS A 531 20.68 -45.30 19.73
C LYS A 531 19.61 -44.68 20.62
N THR A 532 19.81 -43.39 20.99
CA THR A 532 18.88 -42.59 21.83
C THR A 532 18.45 -41.30 21.10
N MET A 533 17.24 -40.88 21.40
CA MET A 533 16.73 -39.61 20.88
C MET A 533 17.59 -38.45 21.41
N PRO A 534 18.03 -37.49 20.58
CA PRO A 534 18.76 -36.34 21.06
C PRO A 534 17.89 -35.52 22.03
N ALA A 535 18.44 -35.23 23.18
CA ALA A 535 17.81 -34.37 24.18
C ALA A 535 18.38 -32.94 24.08
N GLY A 536 17.57 -31.96 24.37
CA GLY A 536 18.05 -30.60 24.63
C GLY A 536 18.71 -30.51 26.01
N VAL A 537 19.21 -29.31 26.34
CA VAL A 537 19.84 -29.06 27.64
C VAL A 537 18.81 -29.13 28.76
N MET A 538 17.63 -28.62 28.55
CA MET A 538 16.52 -28.61 29.52
C MET A 538 15.17 -28.77 28.79
N ARG A 539 14.24 -29.40 29.46
CA ARG A 539 12.86 -29.47 29.01
C ARG A 539 12.05 -28.40 29.71
N LEU A 540 11.51 -27.45 28.96
CA LEU A 540 10.68 -26.37 29.51
C LEU A 540 9.37 -26.91 30.10
N VAL A 541 8.78 -27.91 29.43
CA VAL A 541 7.57 -28.59 29.90
C VAL A 541 7.92 -30.06 30.17
N PRO A 542 7.75 -30.56 31.43
CA PRO A 542 7.96 -31.96 31.77
C PRO A 542 7.00 -32.86 31.00
N ASP A 543 7.47 -34.11 30.69
CA ASP A 543 6.69 -35.09 29.92
C ASP A 543 5.41 -35.55 30.62
N ASP A 544 5.39 -35.52 31.98
CA ASP A 544 4.29 -35.97 32.80
C ASP A 544 3.39 -34.86 33.33
N THR A 545 3.37 -33.73 32.64
CA THR A 545 2.53 -32.58 33.02
C THR A 545 1.06 -32.96 32.98
N ARG A 546 0.34 -32.70 34.08
CA ARG A 546 -1.08 -33.00 34.24
C ARG A 546 -1.80 -31.79 34.85
N VAL A 547 -1.85 -30.71 34.11
CA VAL A 547 -2.56 -29.50 34.54
C VAL A 547 -4.06 -29.70 34.28
N PRO A 548 -4.91 -29.56 35.31
CA PRO A 548 -6.38 -29.69 35.15
C PRO A 548 -6.98 -28.39 34.59
N PHE A 549 -6.76 -28.09 33.34
CA PHE A 549 -7.22 -26.86 32.69
C PHE A 549 -8.75 -26.70 32.77
N MET A 550 -9.48 -27.79 32.58
CA MET A 550 -10.96 -27.77 32.61
C MET A 550 -11.55 -27.58 34.03
N ALA A 551 -10.77 -27.79 35.09
CA ALA A 551 -11.17 -27.39 36.42
C ALA A 551 -11.37 -25.88 36.56
N PHE A 552 -10.50 -25.09 35.90
CA PHE A 552 -10.53 -23.62 35.91
C PHE A 552 -11.47 -23.01 34.86
N ARG A 553 -12.09 -23.82 33.98
CA ARG A 553 -12.88 -23.38 32.81
C ARG A 553 -13.95 -22.35 33.13
N LYS A 554 -14.65 -22.46 34.25
CA LYS A 554 -15.71 -21.51 34.63
C LYS A 554 -15.13 -20.13 34.94
N TYR A 555 -14.07 -20.10 35.72
CA TYR A 555 -13.40 -18.84 36.10
C TYR A 555 -12.76 -18.15 34.88
N ALA A 556 -12.02 -18.91 34.09
CA ALA A 556 -11.36 -18.40 32.91
C ALA A 556 -12.37 -17.91 31.85
N PHE A 557 -13.41 -18.69 31.58
CA PHE A 557 -14.46 -18.29 30.65
C PHE A 557 -15.22 -17.05 31.11
N THR A 558 -15.56 -16.96 32.42
CA THR A 558 -16.18 -15.76 32.99
C THR A 558 -15.29 -14.55 32.89
N LEU A 559 -13.98 -14.70 33.17
CA LEU A 559 -12.98 -13.64 32.98
C LEU A 559 -12.91 -13.19 31.52
N SER A 560 -12.88 -14.11 30.57
CA SER A 560 -12.90 -13.82 29.13
C SER A 560 -14.12 -13.01 28.72
N VAL A 561 -15.31 -13.41 29.17
CA VAL A 561 -16.55 -12.69 28.88
C VAL A 561 -16.53 -11.28 29.51
N LEU A 562 -16.07 -11.15 30.75
CA LEU A 562 -15.94 -9.85 31.42
C LEU A 562 -14.95 -8.93 30.71
N LEU A 563 -13.78 -9.45 30.32
CA LEU A 563 -12.78 -8.70 29.57
C LEU A 563 -13.32 -8.28 28.19
N SER A 564 -14.06 -9.17 27.49
CA SER A 564 -14.68 -8.83 26.22
C SER A 564 -15.73 -7.73 26.35
N ILE A 565 -16.58 -7.81 27.39
CA ILE A 565 -17.57 -6.75 27.69
C ILE A 565 -16.85 -5.46 28.07
N ALA A 566 -15.83 -5.52 28.91
CA ALA A 566 -15.03 -4.34 29.29
C ALA A 566 -14.36 -3.71 28.06
N SER A 567 -13.79 -4.50 27.17
CA SER A 567 -13.22 -4.03 25.91
C SER A 567 -14.24 -3.32 25.03
N ALA A 568 -15.44 -3.90 24.89
CA ALA A 568 -16.54 -3.29 24.14
C ALA A 568 -17.01 -1.97 24.81
N VAL A 569 -17.19 -1.95 26.14
CA VAL A 569 -17.55 -0.74 26.87
C VAL A 569 -16.50 0.35 26.70
N LEU A 570 -15.21 0.02 26.85
CA LEU A 570 -14.13 0.96 26.67
C LEU A 570 -14.06 1.52 25.24
N PHE A 571 -14.30 0.67 24.25
CA PHE A 571 -14.38 1.11 22.86
C PHE A 571 -15.46 2.18 22.62
N PHE A 572 -16.64 2.02 23.20
CA PHE A 572 -17.76 2.98 23.06
C PHE A 572 -17.66 4.20 23.98
N THR A 573 -16.99 4.10 25.12
CA THR A 573 -16.92 5.19 26.12
C THR A 573 -15.68 6.05 25.99
N VAL A 574 -14.51 5.43 25.81
CA VAL A 574 -13.21 6.10 25.67
C VAL A 574 -12.92 6.36 24.20
N GLY A 575 -13.32 5.45 23.31
CA GLY A 575 -13.00 5.48 21.90
C GLY A 575 -11.59 4.98 21.59
N MET A 576 -11.34 4.74 20.32
CA MET A 576 -10.04 4.31 19.82
C MET A 576 -9.24 5.53 19.32
N ASN A 577 -7.94 5.53 19.54
CA ASN A 577 -7.03 6.54 19.00
C ASN A 577 -6.74 6.22 17.52
N TYR A 578 -7.65 6.65 16.63
CA TYR A 578 -7.48 6.44 15.20
C TYR A 578 -6.39 7.34 14.63
N GLY A 579 -5.50 6.76 13.83
CA GLY A 579 -4.53 7.50 13.03
C GLY A 579 -5.13 8.22 11.84
N ILE A 580 -4.31 9.00 11.17
CA ILE A 580 -4.68 9.77 9.98
C ILE A 580 -5.17 8.88 8.83
N ASP A 581 -4.73 7.63 8.76
CA ASP A 581 -5.21 6.64 7.77
C ASP A 581 -6.74 6.46 7.80
N PHE A 582 -7.38 6.68 8.96
CA PHE A 582 -8.83 6.46 9.18
C PHE A 582 -9.62 7.73 9.46
N ARG A 583 -8.98 8.78 9.96
CA ARG A 583 -9.60 10.08 10.22
C ARG A 583 -9.34 11.11 9.14
N GLY A 584 -8.29 10.90 8.35
CA GLY A 584 -7.73 11.96 7.51
C GLY A 584 -6.89 12.95 8.32
N GLY A 585 -6.32 13.93 7.63
CA GLY A 585 -5.47 14.95 8.21
C GLY A 585 -3.99 14.72 7.97
N SER A 586 -3.14 15.40 8.74
CA SER A 586 -1.70 15.38 8.54
C SER A 586 -0.94 14.95 9.80
N SER A 587 0.12 14.18 9.62
CA SER A 587 1.07 13.75 10.65
C SER A 587 2.48 14.16 10.25
N ILE A 588 3.13 14.96 11.07
CA ILE A 588 4.43 15.56 10.76
C ILE A 588 5.39 15.22 11.91
N GLU A 589 6.48 14.55 11.59
CA GLU A 589 7.58 14.25 12.52
C GLU A 589 8.70 15.23 12.25
N VAL A 590 9.06 16.00 13.28
CA VAL A 590 10.15 16.97 13.23
C VAL A 590 11.19 16.69 14.30
N GLN A 591 12.46 16.96 13.98
CA GLN A 591 13.57 16.85 14.91
C GLN A 591 14.18 18.22 15.17
N ALA A 592 14.36 18.58 16.43
CA ALA A 592 15.04 19.82 16.80
C ALA A 592 16.49 19.83 16.33
N LYS A 593 16.92 20.88 15.64
CA LYS A 593 18.32 21.13 15.28
C LYS A 593 19.18 21.37 16.52
N GLY A 594 18.56 21.79 17.64
CA GLY A 594 19.18 21.94 18.96
C GLY A 594 19.26 20.65 19.76
N GLN A 595 19.56 20.77 21.07
CA GLN A 595 19.70 19.60 21.96
C GLN A 595 18.37 19.01 22.42
N GLN A 596 17.32 19.81 22.48
CA GLN A 596 15.98 19.42 22.95
C GLN A 596 14.90 20.20 22.19
N ALA A 597 13.79 19.58 21.95
CA ALA A 597 12.62 20.23 21.35
C ALA A 597 11.79 20.95 22.42
N ASP A 598 11.30 22.15 22.10
CA ASP A 598 10.39 22.90 22.96
C ASP A 598 8.94 22.75 22.45
N ILE A 599 8.21 21.83 23.08
CA ILE A 599 6.80 21.57 22.73
C ILE A 599 5.91 22.78 22.98
N GLY A 600 6.27 23.60 23.98
CA GLY A 600 5.53 24.83 24.32
C GLY A 600 5.62 25.84 23.17
N ASP A 601 6.83 26.11 22.69
CA ASP A 601 7.10 27.00 21.56
C ASP A 601 6.43 26.50 20.26
N ILE A 602 6.58 25.20 19.97
CA ILE A 602 5.88 24.62 18.80
C ILE A 602 4.37 24.86 18.88
N ARG A 603 3.76 24.57 20.04
CA ARG A 603 2.31 24.69 20.22
C ARG A 603 1.86 26.16 20.10
N GLU A 604 2.64 27.11 20.62
CA GLU A 604 2.36 28.54 20.51
C GLU A 604 2.42 28.99 19.03
N ARG A 605 3.47 28.65 18.30
CA ARG A 605 3.61 28.98 16.85
C ARG A 605 2.48 28.40 16.01
N LEU A 606 2.06 27.16 16.28
CA LEU A 606 1.03 26.49 15.50
C LEU A 606 -0.39 27.00 15.84
N THR A 607 -0.65 27.44 17.06
CA THR A 607 -1.97 27.96 17.48
C THR A 607 -2.34 29.21 16.67
N GLY A 608 -1.38 30.00 16.23
CA GLY A 608 -1.61 31.21 15.41
C GLY A 608 -1.95 30.96 13.95
N LEU A 609 -1.87 29.71 13.47
CA LEU A 609 -2.02 29.36 12.05
C LEU A 609 -3.44 28.92 11.65
N GLU A 610 -4.40 28.91 12.57
CA GLU A 610 -5.81 28.51 12.34
C GLU A 610 -5.95 27.10 11.73
N LEU A 611 -5.15 26.14 12.25
CA LEU A 611 -5.10 24.76 11.77
C LEU A 611 -6.15 23.84 12.40
N GLY A 612 -7.08 24.34 13.21
CA GLY A 612 -8.07 23.56 13.92
C GLY A 612 -7.46 22.74 15.08
N GLU A 613 -7.77 21.46 15.14
CA GLU A 613 -7.24 20.56 16.18
C GLU A 613 -5.79 20.20 15.86
N VAL A 614 -4.86 20.68 16.69
CA VAL A 614 -3.42 20.38 16.60
C VAL A 614 -2.98 19.67 17.88
N GLN A 615 -2.40 18.49 17.74
CA GLN A 615 -1.79 17.72 18.82
C GLN A 615 -0.28 17.72 18.64
N VAL A 616 0.46 18.08 19.70
CA VAL A 616 1.92 18.10 19.71
C VAL A 616 2.40 17.24 20.88
N GLN A 617 3.22 16.22 20.59
CA GLN A 617 3.74 15.28 21.60
C GLN A 617 5.20 14.91 21.33
N GLU A 618 5.94 14.58 22.37
CA GLU A 618 7.26 13.95 22.23
C GLU A 618 7.12 12.59 21.53
N PHE A 619 8.10 12.26 20.71
CA PHE A 619 8.11 11.02 19.98
C PHE A 619 9.52 10.41 19.99
N GLY A 620 9.72 9.42 20.83
CA GLY A 620 10.97 8.69 20.99
C GLY A 620 12.04 9.41 21.78
N SER A 621 12.70 10.38 21.20
CA SER A 621 13.74 11.14 21.89
C SER A 621 13.26 12.54 22.29
N ALA A 622 13.95 13.17 23.24
CA ALA A 622 13.67 14.56 23.64
C ALA A 622 13.87 15.60 22.51
N ARG A 623 14.38 15.18 21.37
CA ARG A 623 14.57 16.01 20.18
C ARG A 623 13.49 15.84 19.14
N ASP A 624 12.77 14.71 19.19
CA ASP A 624 11.81 14.34 18.18
C ASP A 624 10.38 14.66 18.64
N VAL A 625 9.59 15.29 17.77
CA VAL A 625 8.23 15.71 18.05
C VAL A 625 7.31 15.27 16.95
N LEU A 626 6.20 14.70 17.33
CA LEU A 626 5.10 14.35 16.43
C LEU A 626 4.01 15.41 16.53
N ILE A 627 3.68 15.99 15.39
CA ILE A 627 2.62 16.99 15.23
C ILE A 627 1.52 16.35 14.40
N ARG A 628 0.30 16.32 14.94
CA ARG A 628 -0.89 15.88 14.23
C ARG A 628 -1.86 17.03 14.03
N ILE A 629 -2.38 17.12 12.84
CA ILE A 629 -3.35 18.14 12.43
C ILE A 629 -4.61 17.40 11.96
N GLY A 630 -5.75 17.76 12.52
CA GLY A 630 -7.04 17.22 12.10
C GLY A 630 -7.42 17.64 10.68
N THR A 631 -8.43 16.99 10.11
CA THR A 631 -8.91 17.29 8.76
C THR A 631 -9.32 18.74 8.59
N GLN A 632 -8.88 19.35 7.48
CA GLN A 632 -9.17 20.73 7.15
C GLN A 632 -10.49 20.88 6.37
N GLY A 633 -11.26 21.92 6.69
CA GLY A 633 -12.51 22.24 6.00
C GLY A 633 -12.25 22.86 4.62
N GLY A 634 -11.92 22.08 3.62
CA GLY A 634 -11.61 22.55 2.25
C GLY A 634 -11.07 21.41 1.38
N GLY A 635 -11.12 20.18 1.89
CA GLY A 635 -10.67 18.98 1.17
C GLY A 635 -9.16 18.87 1.05
N ASP A 636 -8.71 18.07 0.08
CA ASP A 636 -7.32 17.66 -0.05
C ASP A 636 -6.33 18.83 -0.24
N VAL A 637 -6.76 19.90 -0.94
CA VAL A 637 -5.94 21.11 -1.15
C VAL A 637 -5.69 21.86 0.17
N ALA A 638 -6.71 21.91 1.04
CA ALA A 638 -6.57 22.56 2.35
C ALA A 638 -5.63 21.79 3.28
N GLU A 639 -5.61 20.45 3.20
CA GLU A 639 -4.66 19.60 3.92
C GLU A 639 -3.20 19.91 3.53
N GLN A 640 -2.91 20.01 2.24
CA GLN A 640 -1.57 20.38 1.75
C GLN A 640 -1.16 21.80 2.20
N SER A 641 -2.10 22.76 2.15
CA SER A 641 -1.86 24.12 2.62
C SER A 641 -1.55 24.16 4.13
N ALA A 642 -2.21 23.32 4.93
CA ALA A 642 -1.92 23.24 6.36
C ALA A 642 -0.48 22.75 6.64
N VAL A 643 -0.01 21.74 5.92
CA VAL A 643 1.38 21.25 6.04
C VAL A 643 2.39 22.34 5.67
N GLU A 644 2.12 23.10 4.61
CA GLU A 644 3.02 24.17 4.17
C GLU A 644 3.12 25.30 5.20
N LYS A 645 2.00 25.67 5.83
CA LYS A 645 2.00 26.62 6.95
C LYS A 645 2.86 26.13 8.12
N VAL A 646 2.75 24.85 8.49
CA VAL A 646 3.57 24.29 9.56
C VAL A 646 5.05 24.25 9.17
N ARG A 647 5.35 23.90 7.92
CA ARG A 647 6.71 23.88 7.41
C ARG A 647 7.33 25.28 7.52
N SER A 648 6.68 26.30 6.99
CA SER A 648 7.16 27.66 7.03
C SER A 648 7.38 28.20 8.47
N ALA A 649 6.56 27.73 9.43
CA ALA A 649 6.68 28.13 10.83
C ALA A 649 7.84 27.45 11.57
N LEU A 650 8.26 26.24 11.18
CA LEU A 650 9.18 25.41 11.95
C LEU A 650 10.51 25.10 11.26
N GLU A 651 10.65 25.26 9.94
CA GLU A 651 11.84 24.84 9.17
C GLU A 651 13.15 25.49 9.63
N THR A 652 13.10 26.66 10.25
CA THR A 652 14.30 27.35 10.76
C THR A 652 14.96 26.55 11.89
N ASP A 653 14.17 26.03 12.84
CA ASP A 653 14.65 25.42 14.08
C ASP A 653 14.54 23.88 14.09
N TYR A 654 13.74 23.35 13.16
CA TYR A 654 13.44 21.91 13.10
C TYR A 654 13.76 21.33 11.73
N GLU A 655 14.16 20.08 11.70
CA GLU A 655 14.31 19.25 10.50
C GLU A 655 13.07 18.35 10.35
N PHE A 656 12.47 18.37 9.18
CA PHE A 656 11.30 17.53 8.86
C PHE A 656 11.77 16.13 8.50
N ARG A 657 11.51 15.15 9.38
CA ARG A 657 11.91 13.77 9.21
C ARG A 657 10.88 12.96 8.44
N ARG A 658 9.59 13.27 8.67
CA ARG A 658 8.49 12.55 8.06
C ARG A 658 7.28 13.46 7.92
N ILE A 659 6.63 13.41 6.79
CA ILE A 659 5.37 14.09 6.53
C ILE A 659 4.42 13.08 5.92
N GLU A 660 3.25 12.93 6.52
CA GLU A 660 2.17 12.10 6.00
C GLU A 660 0.89 12.94 5.96
N VAL A 661 0.25 12.95 4.81
CA VAL A 661 -1.03 13.63 4.58
C VAL A 661 -1.99 12.62 3.97
N VAL A 662 -3.16 12.49 4.54
CA VAL A 662 -4.21 11.62 4.03
C VAL A 662 -5.50 12.43 3.91
N GLY A 663 -5.95 12.60 2.70
CA GLY A 663 -7.20 13.31 2.44
C GLY A 663 -8.43 12.53 2.93
N PRO A 664 -9.57 13.22 3.17
CA PRO A 664 -10.76 12.62 3.73
C PRO A 664 -11.39 11.52 2.85
N THR A 665 -11.24 11.62 1.53
CA THR A 665 -11.72 10.60 0.59
C THR A 665 -10.91 9.31 0.73
N VAL A 666 -9.58 9.43 0.76
CA VAL A 666 -8.66 8.28 0.88
C VAL A 666 -8.82 7.62 2.24
N SER A 667 -8.92 8.39 3.33
CA SER A 667 -9.08 7.83 4.68
C SER A 667 -10.38 7.04 4.84
N SER A 668 -11.49 7.49 4.25
CA SER A 668 -12.76 6.77 4.26
C SER A 668 -12.69 5.45 3.49
N GLU A 669 -12.02 5.44 2.33
CA GLU A 669 -11.77 4.22 1.55
C GLU A 669 -10.88 3.23 2.31
N LEU A 670 -9.82 3.70 2.95
CA LEU A 670 -8.92 2.86 3.76
C LEU A 670 -9.64 2.25 4.95
N ALA A 671 -10.50 3.01 5.63
CA ALA A 671 -11.32 2.52 6.73
C ALA A 671 -12.30 1.42 6.26
N PHE A 672 -12.97 1.64 5.14
CA PHE A 672 -13.87 0.66 4.54
C PHE A 672 -13.13 -0.62 4.12
N ASN A 673 -12.06 -0.47 3.34
CA ASN A 673 -11.26 -1.59 2.85
C ASN A 673 -10.61 -2.38 4.00
N GLY A 674 -10.11 -1.69 5.02
CA GLY A 674 -9.55 -2.32 6.21
C GLY A 674 -10.57 -3.16 6.96
N THR A 675 -11.76 -2.60 7.19
CA THR A 675 -12.87 -3.32 7.84
C THR A 675 -13.32 -4.52 7.02
N MET A 676 -13.50 -4.34 5.71
CA MET A 676 -13.86 -5.44 4.80
C MET A 676 -12.77 -6.51 4.76
N GLY A 677 -11.50 -6.13 4.86
CA GLY A 677 -10.36 -7.04 4.93
C GLY A 677 -10.41 -7.96 6.14
N VAL A 678 -10.67 -7.40 7.31
CA VAL A 678 -10.81 -8.19 8.54
C VAL A 678 -12.00 -9.14 8.43
N LEU A 679 -13.17 -8.66 8.00
CA LEU A 679 -14.36 -9.48 7.84
C LEU A 679 -14.18 -10.58 6.80
N ALA A 680 -13.59 -10.26 5.65
CA ALA A 680 -13.30 -11.23 4.58
C ALA A 680 -12.31 -12.31 5.04
N SER A 681 -11.28 -11.92 5.82
CA SER A 681 -10.33 -12.87 6.39
C SER A 681 -11.00 -13.83 7.37
N LEU A 682 -11.80 -13.30 8.29
CA LEU A 682 -12.55 -14.12 9.23
C LEU A 682 -13.50 -15.07 8.51
N LEU A 683 -14.21 -14.60 7.48
CA LEU A 683 -15.12 -15.42 6.68
C LEU A 683 -14.36 -16.49 5.89
N ALA A 684 -13.26 -16.15 5.23
CA ALA A 684 -12.46 -17.10 4.46
C ALA A 684 -11.87 -18.20 5.36
N MET A 685 -11.38 -17.81 6.55
CA MET A 685 -10.89 -18.78 7.55
C MET A 685 -12.03 -19.63 8.11
N LEU A 686 -13.21 -19.06 8.36
CA LEU A 686 -14.40 -19.79 8.72
C LEU A 686 -14.71 -20.90 7.72
N VAL A 687 -14.78 -20.52 6.44
CA VAL A 687 -15.09 -21.47 5.35
C VAL A 687 -14.02 -22.56 5.30
N TYR A 688 -12.73 -22.19 5.40
CA TYR A 688 -11.64 -23.16 5.42
C TYR A 688 -11.76 -24.16 6.58
N ILE A 689 -11.98 -23.66 7.81
CA ILE A 689 -12.09 -24.51 8.99
C ILE A 689 -13.34 -25.40 8.91
N TRP A 690 -14.46 -24.88 8.37
CA TRP A 690 -15.68 -25.67 8.18
C TRP A 690 -15.50 -26.82 7.20
N ILE A 691 -14.76 -26.62 6.13
CA ILE A 691 -14.45 -27.67 5.16
C ILE A 691 -13.50 -28.73 5.79
N ARG A 692 -12.60 -28.26 6.69
CA ARG A 692 -11.52 -29.09 7.25
C ARG A 692 -11.92 -29.84 8.52
N PHE A 693 -12.82 -29.27 9.32
CA PHE A 693 -13.26 -29.79 10.62
C PHE A 693 -14.77 -29.87 10.70
N GLU A 694 -15.27 -30.63 11.66
CA GLU A 694 -16.69 -30.72 12.01
C GLU A 694 -17.17 -29.36 12.57
N TRP A 695 -18.45 -29.03 12.40
CA TRP A 695 -19.02 -27.71 12.71
C TRP A 695 -18.76 -27.22 14.16
N GLN A 696 -18.69 -28.15 15.15
CA GLN A 696 -18.43 -27.78 16.54
C GLN A 696 -17.03 -27.18 16.71
N PHE A 697 -16.03 -27.75 16.04
CA PHE A 697 -14.66 -27.25 16.03
C PHE A 697 -14.57 -25.92 15.27
N GLY A 698 -15.25 -25.85 14.12
CA GLY A 698 -15.30 -24.63 13.32
C GLY A 698 -15.88 -23.45 14.10
N LEU A 699 -17.06 -23.65 14.70
CA LEU A 699 -17.72 -22.60 15.48
C LEU A 699 -16.91 -22.21 16.72
N GLY A 700 -16.31 -23.20 17.41
CA GLY A 700 -15.45 -22.95 18.57
C GLY A 700 -14.20 -22.12 18.24
N ALA A 701 -13.54 -22.40 17.12
CA ALA A 701 -12.36 -21.66 16.67
C ALA A 701 -12.74 -20.20 16.34
N ILE A 702 -13.86 -19.98 15.66
CA ILE A 702 -14.30 -18.63 15.27
C ILE A 702 -14.66 -17.78 16.48
N ILE A 703 -15.42 -18.34 17.42
CA ILE A 703 -15.80 -17.62 18.65
C ILE A 703 -14.53 -17.25 19.44
N SER A 704 -13.56 -18.17 19.50
CA SER A 704 -12.26 -17.91 20.13
C SER A 704 -11.49 -16.79 19.42
N THR A 705 -11.43 -16.83 18.10
CA THR A 705 -10.74 -15.81 17.31
C THR A 705 -11.45 -14.44 17.41
N PHE A 706 -12.76 -14.43 17.38
CA PHE A 706 -13.54 -13.19 17.55
C PHE A 706 -13.32 -12.57 18.94
N HIS A 707 -13.26 -13.41 19.99
CA HIS A 707 -12.86 -12.99 21.32
C HIS A 707 -11.48 -12.32 21.31
N ASP A 708 -10.48 -12.90 20.62
CA ASP A 708 -9.14 -12.35 20.56
C ASP A 708 -9.11 -10.99 19.86
N VAL A 709 -9.89 -10.83 18.77
CA VAL A 709 -10.04 -9.53 18.10
C VAL A 709 -10.66 -8.49 19.02
N ILE A 710 -11.69 -8.84 19.79
CA ILE A 710 -12.31 -7.93 20.78
C ILE A 710 -11.30 -7.50 21.84
N LEU A 711 -10.52 -8.44 22.37
CA LEU A 711 -9.47 -8.12 23.34
C LEU A 711 -8.37 -7.23 22.76
N MET A 712 -8.01 -7.45 21.49
CA MET A 712 -7.07 -6.59 20.77
C MET A 712 -7.59 -5.15 20.67
N VAL A 713 -8.85 -4.97 20.27
CA VAL A 713 -9.49 -3.65 20.24
C VAL A 713 -9.44 -2.99 21.62
N GLY A 714 -9.81 -3.74 22.68
CA GLY A 714 -9.71 -3.26 24.06
C GLY A 714 -8.27 -2.88 24.45
N PHE A 715 -7.31 -3.67 24.04
CA PHE A 715 -5.90 -3.38 24.31
C PHE A 715 -5.45 -2.06 23.64
N TYR A 716 -5.80 -1.80 22.38
CA TYR A 716 -5.50 -0.54 21.69
C TYR A 716 -6.09 0.66 22.45
N VAL A 717 -7.34 0.54 22.94
CA VAL A 717 -7.99 1.60 23.71
C VAL A 717 -7.26 1.86 25.03
N VAL A 718 -6.94 0.80 25.79
CA VAL A 718 -6.28 0.92 27.10
C VAL A 718 -4.84 1.41 27.01
N ALA A 719 -4.11 0.90 26.00
CA ALA A 719 -2.71 1.27 25.78
C ALA A 719 -2.57 2.67 25.14
N GLY A 720 -3.66 3.25 24.61
CA GLY A 720 -3.62 4.53 23.89
C GLY A 720 -2.81 4.51 22.60
N ILE A 721 -2.45 3.31 22.13
CA ILE A 721 -1.66 3.12 20.90
C ILE A 721 -2.50 3.54 19.70
N GLU A 722 -1.87 4.24 18.77
CA GLU A 722 -2.50 4.67 17.54
C GLU A 722 -2.95 3.48 16.69
N PHE A 723 -4.20 3.51 16.27
CA PHE A 723 -4.78 2.52 15.38
C PHE A 723 -4.67 3.02 13.94
N ASN A 724 -3.74 2.45 13.19
CA ASN A 724 -3.43 2.78 11.81
C ASN A 724 -3.52 1.54 10.91
N LEU A 725 -3.13 1.66 9.65
CA LEU A 725 -3.16 0.53 8.72
C LEU A 725 -2.26 -0.64 9.16
N THR A 726 -1.13 -0.38 9.82
CA THR A 726 -0.26 -1.45 10.33
C THR A 726 -0.93 -2.22 11.48
N SER A 727 -1.84 -1.58 12.22
CA SER A 727 -2.65 -2.22 13.26
C SER A 727 -3.61 -3.26 12.67
N ILE A 728 -4.18 -3.00 11.49
CA ILE A 728 -4.99 -4.01 10.77
C ILE A 728 -4.13 -5.20 10.38
N ALA A 729 -2.92 -4.95 9.88
CA ALA A 729 -1.98 -6.03 9.55
C ALA A 729 -1.63 -6.87 10.78
N ALA A 730 -1.43 -6.24 11.95
CA ALA A 730 -1.22 -6.94 13.22
C ALA A 730 -2.42 -7.81 13.58
N ILE A 731 -3.63 -7.28 13.57
CA ILE A 731 -4.87 -8.02 13.87
C ILE A 731 -5.02 -9.24 12.95
N LEU A 732 -4.87 -9.05 11.63
CA LEU A 732 -5.02 -10.15 10.68
C LEU A 732 -3.94 -11.24 10.86
N THR A 733 -2.72 -10.83 11.20
CA THR A 733 -1.64 -11.77 11.48
C THR A 733 -1.90 -12.55 12.77
N ILE A 734 -2.41 -11.88 13.81
CA ILE A 734 -2.77 -12.50 15.09
C ILE A 734 -3.94 -13.45 14.91
N VAL A 735 -4.94 -13.09 14.12
CA VAL A 735 -6.06 -13.97 13.76
C VAL A 735 -5.55 -15.26 13.13
N GLY A 736 -4.63 -15.16 12.16
CA GLY A 736 -3.98 -16.32 11.55
C GLY A 736 -3.19 -17.17 12.55
N TYR A 737 -2.45 -16.53 13.46
CA TYR A 737 -1.65 -17.20 14.48
C TYR A 737 -2.52 -17.87 15.56
N SER A 738 -3.55 -17.20 16.05
CA SER A 738 -4.48 -17.73 17.07
C SER A 738 -5.25 -18.96 16.57
N ILE A 739 -5.72 -18.89 15.30
CA ILE A 739 -6.36 -20.02 14.65
C ILE A 739 -5.39 -21.20 14.51
N ASN A 740 -4.12 -20.95 14.18
CA ASN A 740 -3.11 -21.99 14.10
C ASN A 740 -2.99 -22.78 15.41
N ASP A 741 -2.85 -22.09 16.55
CA ASP A 741 -2.74 -22.75 17.85
C ASP A 741 -4.02 -23.52 18.20
N THR A 742 -5.20 -22.94 17.95
CA THR A 742 -6.50 -23.59 18.15
C THR A 742 -6.67 -24.84 17.28
N VAL A 743 -6.30 -24.78 16.01
CA VAL A 743 -6.37 -25.92 15.06
C VAL A 743 -5.54 -27.09 15.56
N VAL A 744 -4.38 -26.84 16.13
CA VAL A 744 -3.50 -27.88 16.64
C VAL A 744 -4.06 -28.55 17.88
N VAL A 745 -4.59 -27.76 18.80
CA VAL A 745 -5.30 -28.31 19.96
C VAL A 745 -6.49 -29.16 19.50
N TYR A 746 -7.26 -28.68 18.54
CA TYR A 746 -8.43 -29.37 18.01
C TYR A 746 -8.08 -30.63 17.23
N ASP A 747 -7.03 -30.65 16.44
CA ASP A 747 -6.54 -31.84 15.76
C ASP A 747 -6.17 -32.93 16.79
N ARG A 748 -5.56 -32.51 17.90
CA ARG A 748 -5.23 -33.42 19.01
C ARG A 748 -6.47 -33.93 19.73
N VAL A 749 -7.44 -33.07 20.00
CA VAL A 749 -8.73 -33.47 20.57
C VAL A 749 -9.43 -34.50 19.68
N ARG A 750 -9.44 -34.26 18.37
CA ARG A 750 -10.03 -35.17 17.38
C ARG A 750 -9.34 -36.52 17.35
N GLU A 751 -7.99 -36.57 17.41
CA GLU A 751 -7.21 -37.79 17.51
C GLU A 751 -7.59 -38.56 18.78
N ASN A 752 -7.65 -37.87 19.93
CA ASN A 752 -8.01 -38.51 21.23
C ASN A 752 -9.46 -38.97 21.28
N LEU A 753 -10.42 -38.23 20.65
CA LEU A 753 -11.81 -38.68 20.53
C LEU A 753 -11.97 -39.99 19.77
N ARG A 754 -11.13 -40.25 18.74
CA ARG A 754 -11.10 -41.49 18.00
C ARG A 754 -10.51 -42.62 18.84
N ARG A 755 -9.51 -42.31 19.70
CA ARG A 755 -8.79 -43.26 20.51
C ARG A 755 -9.52 -43.64 21.81
N TYR A 756 -10.08 -42.67 22.52
CA TYR A 756 -10.67 -42.80 23.85
C TYR A 756 -12.21 -42.65 23.84
N LYS A 757 -12.91 -43.71 23.42
CA LYS A 757 -14.38 -43.65 23.21
C LYS A 757 -15.22 -43.53 24.49
N ARG A 758 -14.69 -43.80 25.68
CA ARG A 758 -15.39 -43.83 26.96
C ARG A 758 -14.94 -42.78 27.97
N MET A 759 -13.91 -42.00 27.64
CA MET A 759 -13.33 -40.97 28.51
C MET A 759 -14.29 -39.77 28.60
N PRO A 760 -14.55 -39.21 29.79
CA PRO A 760 -15.31 -37.97 29.92
C PRO A 760 -14.67 -36.85 29.11
N ILE A 761 -15.45 -36.02 28.45
CA ILE A 761 -14.97 -34.98 27.52
C ILE A 761 -14.01 -34.02 28.21
N ALA A 762 -14.26 -33.64 29.48
CA ALA A 762 -13.37 -32.74 30.22
C ALA A 762 -11.99 -33.32 30.45
N GLU A 763 -11.90 -34.60 30.83
CA GLU A 763 -10.65 -35.33 31.00
C GLU A 763 -9.91 -35.49 29.67
N LEU A 764 -10.65 -35.72 28.58
CA LEU A 764 -10.08 -35.85 27.25
C LEU A 764 -9.50 -34.51 26.75
N LEU A 765 -10.16 -33.40 27.05
CA LEU A 765 -9.66 -32.06 26.74
C LEU A 765 -8.40 -31.75 27.57
N ASP A 766 -8.41 -32.05 28.90
CA ASP A 766 -7.22 -31.89 29.73
C ASP A 766 -6.04 -32.71 29.21
N LEU A 767 -6.28 -33.96 28.82
CA LEU A 767 -5.26 -34.82 28.22
C LEU A 767 -4.72 -34.22 26.91
N SER A 768 -5.60 -33.73 26.04
CA SER A 768 -5.24 -33.18 24.74
C SER A 768 -4.41 -31.89 24.90
N MET A 769 -4.82 -31.00 25.79
CA MET A 769 -4.11 -29.75 26.09
C MET A 769 -2.74 -30.01 26.71
N ASN A 770 -2.63 -30.92 27.68
CA ASN A 770 -1.34 -31.27 28.24
C ASN A 770 -0.39 -31.88 27.20
N GLN A 771 -0.91 -32.66 26.25
CA GLN A 771 -0.12 -33.24 25.16
C GLN A 771 0.39 -32.20 24.15
N THR A 772 -0.33 -31.08 23.97
CA THR A 772 0.08 -29.98 23.07
C THR A 772 0.82 -28.86 23.79
N LEU A 773 0.80 -28.84 25.14
CA LEU A 773 1.33 -27.74 25.96
C LEU A 773 2.80 -27.40 25.65
N ALA A 774 3.64 -28.43 25.57
CA ALA A 774 5.07 -28.27 25.30
C ALA A 774 5.29 -27.54 23.96
N ARG A 775 4.50 -27.86 22.95
CA ARG A 775 4.56 -27.24 21.65
C ARG A 775 4.08 -25.78 21.74
N THR A 776 2.89 -25.54 22.26
CA THR A 776 2.32 -24.18 22.38
C THR A 776 3.26 -23.23 23.13
N VAL A 777 3.90 -23.70 24.23
CA VAL A 777 4.89 -22.92 24.96
C VAL A 777 6.15 -22.64 24.13
N LEU A 778 6.68 -23.67 23.44
CA LEU A 778 7.93 -23.51 22.68
C LEU A 778 7.73 -22.57 21.47
N THR A 779 6.62 -22.70 20.76
CA THR A 779 6.29 -21.85 19.59
C THR A 779 5.97 -20.43 20.03
N GLY A 780 5.20 -20.27 21.11
CA GLY A 780 4.93 -18.96 21.70
C GLY A 780 6.21 -18.23 22.11
N VAL A 781 7.13 -18.93 22.82
CA VAL A 781 8.40 -18.32 23.27
C VAL A 781 9.30 -17.93 22.12
N THR A 782 9.43 -18.75 21.05
CA THR A 782 10.25 -18.39 19.87
C THR A 782 9.72 -17.15 19.17
N THR A 783 8.42 -17.04 19.00
CA THR A 783 7.78 -15.89 18.36
C THR A 783 7.85 -14.65 19.25
N LEU A 784 7.66 -14.82 20.57
CA LEU A 784 7.83 -13.73 21.54
C LEU A 784 9.27 -13.21 21.58
N PHE A 785 10.29 -14.05 21.47
CA PHE A 785 11.69 -13.59 21.38
C PHE A 785 11.94 -12.74 20.14
N ALA A 786 11.40 -13.16 19.00
CA ALA A 786 11.52 -12.40 17.77
C ALA A 786 10.82 -11.02 17.88
N LEU A 787 9.60 -11.01 18.41
CA LEU A 787 8.83 -9.78 18.59
C LEU A 787 9.39 -8.87 19.70
N ALA A 788 9.91 -9.43 20.79
CA ALA A 788 10.56 -8.66 21.85
C ALA A 788 11.82 -7.97 21.32
N ALA A 789 12.63 -8.66 20.52
CA ALA A 789 13.78 -8.05 19.86
C ALA A 789 13.37 -6.88 18.95
N LEU A 790 12.32 -7.05 18.15
CA LEU A 790 11.77 -5.97 17.33
C LEU A 790 11.18 -4.83 18.16
N SER A 791 10.49 -5.12 19.26
CA SER A 791 9.87 -4.10 20.10
C SER A 791 10.91 -3.24 20.84
N ILE A 792 12.06 -3.82 21.20
CA ILE A 792 13.10 -3.12 21.98
C ILE A 792 14.09 -2.38 21.07
N TRP A 793 14.46 -2.98 19.94
CA TRP A 793 15.53 -2.49 19.06
C TRP A 793 15.08 -2.16 17.63
N GLY A 794 13.84 -2.44 17.25
CA GLY A 794 13.34 -2.25 15.88
C GLY A 794 12.93 -0.82 15.52
N GLY A 795 13.06 0.13 16.45
CA GLY A 795 12.66 1.52 16.25
C GLY A 795 11.15 1.75 16.48
N GLU A 796 10.78 3.01 16.63
CA GLU A 796 9.45 3.42 17.10
C GLU A 796 8.34 3.13 16.08
N VAL A 797 8.66 3.23 14.80
CA VAL A 797 7.69 2.97 13.72
C VAL A 797 7.13 1.54 13.78
N ILE A 798 7.94 0.56 14.20
CA ILE A 798 7.52 -0.85 14.30
C ILE A 798 7.01 -1.19 15.71
N GLN A 799 7.31 -0.38 16.70
CA GLN A 799 7.04 -0.69 18.11
C GLN A 799 5.55 -0.90 18.39
N SER A 800 4.69 -0.02 17.89
CA SER A 800 3.22 -0.14 18.05
C SER A 800 2.69 -1.46 17.47
N PHE A 801 3.15 -1.85 16.30
CA PHE A 801 2.83 -3.12 15.66
C PHE A 801 3.30 -4.31 16.49
N THR A 802 4.55 -4.29 16.97
CA THR A 802 5.15 -5.42 17.69
C THR A 802 4.56 -5.60 19.08
N ILE A 803 4.25 -4.53 19.81
CA ILE A 803 3.58 -4.59 21.12
C ILE A 803 2.18 -5.20 20.97
N ALA A 804 1.43 -4.77 19.97
CA ALA A 804 0.13 -5.33 19.66
C ALA A 804 0.22 -6.84 19.34
N MET A 805 1.21 -7.24 18.54
CA MET A 805 1.48 -8.64 18.23
C MET A 805 1.84 -9.47 19.45
N ILE A 806 2.66 -8.95 20.37
CA ILE A 806 3.00 -9.62 21.64
C ILE A 806 1.74 -9.87 22.46
N PHE A 807 0.91 -8.83 22.65
CA PHE A 807 -0.35 -8.99 23.35
C PHE A 807 -1.26 -10.02 22.67
N GLY A 808 -1.41 -9.95 21.36
CA GLY A 808 -2.25 -10.85 20.58
C GLY A 808 -1.83 -12.30 20.64
N ILE A 809 -0.52 -12.60 20.65
CA ILE A 809 -0.01 -13.98 20.81
C ILE A 809 -0.31 -14.51 22.21
N LEU A 810 -0.14 -13.69 23.24
CA LEU A 810 -0.48 -14.08 24.61
C LEU A 810 -1.98 -14.33 24.76
N ALA A 811 -2.81 -13.45 24.21
CA ALA A 811 -4.27 -13.61 24.21
C ALA A 811 -4.71 -14.85 23.43
N GLY A 812 -4.16 -15.09 22.24
CA GLY A 812 -4.45 -16.25 21.38
C GLY A 812 -4.04 -17.58 22.02
N THR A 813 -2.87 -17.62 22.68
CA THR A 813 -2.44 -18.80 23.46
C THR A 813 -3.38 -19.08 24.63
N TYR A 814 -3.83 -18.04 25.31
CA TYR A 814 -4.82 -18.17 26.38
C TYR A 814 -6.17 -18.66 25.84
N SER A 815 -6.66 -18.07 24.75
CA SER A 815 -7.99 -18.34 24.22
C SER A 815 -8.10 -19.75 23.61
N SER A 816 -7.02 -20.28 23.00
CA SER A 816 -6.99 -21.64 22.47
C SER A 816 -7.23 -22.70 23.56
N ILE A 817 -6.79 -22.44 24.80
CA ILE A 817 -6.96 -23.34 25.96
C ILE A 817 -8.28 -23.06 26.68
N PHE A 818 -8.55 -21.80 27.04
CA PHE A 818 -9.58 -21.44 28.02
C PHE A 818 -10.89 -20.92 27.39
N VAL A 819 -10.90 -20.64 26.08
CA VAL A 819 -12.12 -20.30 25.35
C VAL A 819 -12.51 -21.43 24.40
N ALA A 820 -11.62 -21.79 23.47
CA ALA A 820 -11.88 -22.80 22.44
C ALA A 820 -12.20 -24.17 23.04
N GLY A 821 -11.43 -24.60 24.06
CA GLY A 821 -11.65 -25.91 24.73
C GLY A 821 -13.02 -26.03 25.41
N PRO A 822 -13.38 -25.13 26.33
CA PRO A 822 -14.69 -25.16 27.01
C PRO A 822 -15.88 -25.05 26.06
N LEU A 823 -15.78 -24.38 24.93
CA LEU A 823 -16.83 -24.29 23.91
C LEU A 823 -17.20 -25.66 23.34
N LEU A 824 -16.24 -26.58 23.19
CA LEU A 824 -16.54 -27.95 22.75
C LEU A 824 -17.40 -28.71 23.75
N ILE A 825 -17.24 -28.44 25.05
CA ILE A 825 -18.11 -29.00 26.08
C ILE A 825 -19.52 -28.41 25.95
N LEU A 826 -19.63 -27.09 25.75
CA LEU A 826 -20.88 -26.38 25.56
C LEU A 826 -21.68 -26.91 24.35
N PHE A 827 -20.97 -27.18 23.25
CA PHE A 827 -21.54 -27.77 22.04
C PHE A 827 -21.85 -29.27 22.15
N LYS A 828 -21.75 -29.87 23.36
CA LYS A 828 -22.06 -31.26 23.65
C LYS A 828 -21.32 -32.25 22.77
N LEU A 829 -20.04 -31.97 22.46
CA LEU A 829 -19.19 -32.91 21.73
C LEU A 829 -19.10 -34.24 22.51
N ARG A 830 -19.41 -35.38 21.86
CA ARG A 830 -19.41 -36.68 22.52
C ARG A 830 -18.31 -37.57 22.00
N PRO A 831 -17.58 -38.28 22.88
CA PRO A 831 -16.70 -39.34 22.45
C PRO A 831 -17.46 -40.39 21.62
N GLY A 832 -16.94 -40.72 20.44
CA GLY A 832 -17.60 -41.70 19.53
C GLY A 832 -18.54 -41.09 18.47
N ALA A 833 -18.91 -39.80 18.53
CA ALA A 833 -19.72 -39.18 17.49
C ALA A 833 -19.06 -39.25 16.08
N LEU A 834 -17.74 -39.06 16.02
CA LEU A 834 -16.96 -39.15 14.78
C LEU A 834 -16.92 -40.54 14.14
N SER A 835 -17.08 -41.61 14.95
CA SER A 835 -17.10 -42.98 14.44
C SER A 835 -18.45 -43.41 13.86
N GLN A 836 -19.50 -42.71 14.18
CA GLN A 836 -20.86 -42.97 13.66
C GLN A 836 -21.05 -42.34 12.27
N GLU A 837 -20.47 -41.15 12.02
CA GLU A 837 -20.53 -40.53 10.71
C GLU A 837 -19.67 -41.27 9.68
N GLU A 838 -18.45 -41.69 10.03
CA GLU A 838 -17.64 -42.51 9.10
C GLU A 838 -18.33 -43.84 8.77
N THR A 839 -19.09 -44.42 9.72
CA THR A 839 -19.85 -45.64 9.49
C THR A 839 -21.12 -45.40 8.68
N ALA A 840 -21.70 -44.21 8.74
CA ALA A 840 -22.84 -43.81 7.93
C ALA A 840 -22.45 -43.54 6.49
N VAL A 841 -21.35 -42.82 6.28
CA VAL A 841 -20.78 -42.57 4.94
C VAL A 841 -20.26 -43.85 4.27
N ALA A 842 -19.71 -44.77 5.04
CA ALA A 842 -19.28 -46.10 4.51
C ALA A 842 -20.44 -47.05 4.21
N LYS A 843 -21.66 -46.75 4.67
CA LYS A 843 -22.89 -47.52 4.41
C LYS A 843 -23.73 -47.01 3.26
N GLU A 844 -23.45 -45.86 2.70
CA GLU A 844 -24.06 -45.45 1.44
C GLU A 844 -23.48 -46.34 0.30
N PRO A 845 -24.32 -47.08 -0.39
CA PRO A 845 -23.86 -47.88 -1.52
C PRO A 845 -23.36 -46.94 -2.61
N PRO A 846 -22.29 -47.30 -3.33
CA PRO A 846 -21.80 -46.50 -4.44
C PRO A 846 -22.95 -46.27 -5.41
N ALA A 847 -23.30 -45.01 -5.60
CA ALA A 847 -24.27 -44.61 -6.62
C ALA A 847 -23.83 -45.26 -7.94
N GLN A 848 -24.68 -46.13 -8.45
CA GLN A 848 -24.49 -46.80 -9.74
C GLN A 848 -24.20 -45.71 -10.78
N GLN A 849 -23.00 -45.74 -11.31
CA GLN A 849 -22.69 -45.12 -12.59
C GLN A 849 -23.59 -45.76 -13.63
N ALA A 850 -24.68 -45.16 -13.96
CA ALA A 850 -25.50 -45.45 -15.10
C ALA A 850 -25.20 -44.39 -16.18
N LEU A 851 -24.44 -44.86 -17.19
CA LEU A 851 -24.30 -44.32 -18.55
C LEU A 851 -23.69 -42.90 -18.72
#